data_5019a1da16e19799f2f089908dfe9866
#
_entry.id   5019a1da16e19799f2f089908dfe9866
#
_cell.length_a   1.000
_cell.length_b   1.000
_cell.length_c   1.000
_cell.angle_alpha   90.00
_cell.angle_beta   90.00
_cell.angle_gamma   90.00
#
_symmetry.space_group_name_H-M   'P 1'
#
loop_
_entity.id
_entity.type
_entity.pdbx_description
1 polymer ?
#
loop_
_entity_poly.entity_id
_entity_poly.type
_entity_poly.pdbx_seq_one_letter_code
_entity_poly.pdbx_strand_id
1 'polypeptide(L)'
;MKKLLLLSSLLLIHALVIAQAPKYVLFEHFTNTSCGPCAQQNPGFQADLIIPNASVVRHISYHPWWPSNTDPFYLYDVPTQTDRTMFYEVSGVPDVRLNGNVKNGGPSSFSQADIDQVQSETSPISLDVSWSDLGSERKIIVKINTVGDKPLGDFTLQTVIIEKLVTLPVPAANGEKEFPNVMRKMLPDVNGQAITLADKGNSVIQEYTYSEDASLQLDKLEVIAFVQNNDTKEVLNIGSTFDPAIITQNRPTTVVKNLAASKSTTFEYEYLNKNSQTESLSIKLNSDQPSNWKKSMAIGSQTYLDEATVTVEAGKTLKVIVNIEPGVTPSVSTYVLGVYSATNPNIAPINNRMYVISGISDLIVDNSSATGDGKKHPIDWKTQYDEGFNLANGTTYGHGTESILMNAVKDKAMDGIKHIYFNAGWSFPALTSELSTTLKTFAESGGNIMVSGQDVAWATFDQGTSNTYANEEAQDLATQIMGVDYVDDGASTLTKFTPVKTDGLFGNELQSNLTAYYTSTYFFPDRLKVFGTGVATHNYNGLLNGTNCAAIRNQGPNYKTFWLAPGVEQLSLATRKELIKLIYNWFHGIISSTDFDLQASQLELGQNIPNPVSEETTISYSPIPTDHMILKIYDVNGYNTDMQLLKVGQTSSKINVSNWKSGIYYYNISDSKTSGLPRKMIVIK
;
A
#
# COMPACT_ATOMS: atom_id res chain seq x y z
N MET A 1 -11.03 -72.16 -9.58
CA MET A 1 -11.47 -70.81 -9.21
C MET A 1 -10.23 -69.94 -8.98
N LYS A 2 -9.83 -69.20 -10.02
CA LYS A 2 -8.62 -68.37 -10.02
C LYS A 2 -9.00 -66.99 -9.48
N LYS A 3 -8.42 -66.56 -8.36
CA LYS A 3 -8.52 -65.19 -7.86
C LYS A 3 -7.55 -64.30 -8.65
N LEU A 4 -8.09 -63.36 -9.37
CA LEU A 4 -7.36 -62.30 -10.07
C LEU A 4 -7.00 -61.21 -9.04
N LEU A 5 -5.72 -61.08 -8.73
CA LEU A 5 -5.19 -59.95 -7.96
C LEU A 5 -4.99 -58.79 -8.96
N LEU A 6 -5.80 -57.75 -8.87
CA LEU A 6 -5.52 -56.46 -9.52
C LEU A 6 -4.52 -55.69 -8.65
N LEU A 7 -3.30 -55.58 -9.14
CA LEU A 7 -2.28 -54.66 -8.61
C LEU A 7 -2.60 -53.28 -9.19
N SER A 8 -3.21 -52.42 -8.40
CA SER A 8 -3.34 -51.00 -8.74
C SER A 8 -1.98 -50.32 -8.49
N SER A 9 -1.20 -50.14 -9.54
CA SER A 9 -0.04 -49.26 -9.50
C SER A 9 -0.49 -47.81 -9.33
N LEU A 10 -0.35 -47.27 -8.12
CA LEU A 10 -0.48 -45.87 -7.84
C LEU A 10 0.72 -45.17 -8.49
N LEU A 11 0.50 -44.60 -9.67
CA LEU A 11 1.46 -43.62 -10.23
C LEU A 11 1.45 -42.41 -9.30
N LEU A 12 2.45 -42.32 -8.42
CA LEU A 12 2.83 -41.05 -7.80
C LEU A 12 3.35 -40.13 -8.93
N ILE A 13 2.47 -39.31 -9.42
CA ILE A 13 2.89 -38.12 -10.19
C ILE A 13 3.58 -37.23 -9.17
N HIS A 14 4.90 -37.34 -9.06
CA HIS A 14 5.71 -36.29 -8.48
C HIS A 14 5.53 -35.08 -9.42
N ALA A 15 4.68 -34.14 -9.03
CA ALA A 15 4.73 -32.79 -9.60
C ALA A 15 6.16 -32.32 -9.34
N LEU A 16 6.97 -32.31 -10.40
CA LEU A 16 8.25 -31.62 -10.41
C LEU A 16 7.90 -30.15 -10.06
N VAL A 17 8.07 -29.79 -8.80
CA VAL A 17 8.10 -28.39 -8.40
C VAL A 17 9.25 -27.80 -9.22
N ILE A 18 8.90 -26.98 -10.17
CA ILE A 18 9.86 -26.27 -11.01
C ILE A 18 10.54 -25.29 -10.06
N ALA A 19 11.69 -25.66 -9.53
CA ALA A 19 12.46 -24.81 -8.63
C ALA A 19 12.97 -23.62 -9.44
N GLN A 20 12.32 -22.47 -9.30
CA GLN A 20 12.83 -21.20 -9.76
C GLN A 20 13.72 -20.61 -8.67
N ALA A 21 14.73 -19.82 -9.05
CA ALA A 21 15.58 -19.16 -8.08
C ALA A 21 14.84 -17.98 -7.41
N PRO A 22 15.17 -17.64 -6.16
CA PRO A 22 14.76 -16.36 -5.58
C PRO A 22 15.25 -15.19 -6.44
N LYS A 23 14.39 -14.19 -6.65
CA LYS A 23 14.77 -12.95 -7.33
C LYS A 23 15.43 -12.00 -6.34
N TYR A 24 16.62 -11.54 -6.66
CA TYR A 24 17.33 -10.54 -5.86
C TYR A 24 16.98 -9.13 -6.33
N VAL A 25 17.25 -8.14 -5.49
CA VAL A 25 16.91 -6.73 -5.70
C VAL A 25 18.15 -5.98 -6.17
N LEU A 26 18.07 -5.28 -7.30
CA LEU A 26 19.09 -4.36 -7.79
C LEU A 26 18.57 -2.92 -7.71
N PHE A 27 19.32 -2.06 -7.04
CA PHE A 27 19.19 -0.62 -7.18
C PHE A 27 20.37 -0.07 -7.97
N GLU A 28 20.11 0.46 -9.14
CA GLU A 28 21.06 1.30 -9.88
C GLU A 28 20.73 2.75 -9.58
N HIS A 29 21.62 3.43 -8.89
CA HIS A 29 21.42 4.74 -8.29
C HIS A 29 22.30 5.80 -8.95
N PHE A 30 21.69 6.78 -9.57
CA PHE A 30 22.36 7.92 -10.21
C PHE A 30 22.40 9.09 -9.24
N THR A 31 23.61 9.53 -8.88
CA THR A 31 23.86 10.55 -7.86
C THR A 31 25.07 11.41 -8.26
N ASN A 32 25.33 12.54 -7.57
CA ASN A 32 26.48 13.39 -7.88
C ASN A 32 26.94 14.15 -6.62
N THR A 33 28.24 14.29 -6.47
CA THR A 33 28.90 14.93 -5.31
C THR A 33 28.58 16.43 -5.13
N SER A 34 27.89 17.04 -6.10
CA SER A 34 27.45 18.44 -6.03
C SER A 34 25.92 18.58 -5.94
N CYS A 35 25.20 17.45 -5.86
CA CYS A 35 23.74 17.41 -5.87
C CYS A 35 23.18 17.58 -4.45
N GLY A 36 22.55 18.71 -4.16
CA GLY A 36 21.92 18.97 -2.85
C GLY A 36 20.80 17.99 -2.48
N PRO A 37 19.81 17.73 -3.36
CA PRO A 37 18.77 16.71 -3.10
C PRO A 37 19.35 15.30 -2.86
N CYS A 38 20.49 14.94 -3.50
CA CYS A 38 21.16 13.68 -3.26
C CYS A 38 21.63 13.58 -1.81
N ALA A 39 22.31 14.59 -1.30
CA ALA A 39 22.79 14.62 0.09
C ALA A 39 21.65 14.54 1.12
N GLN A 40 20.46 14.96 0.76
CA GLN A 40 19.27 14.87 1.62
C GLN A 40 18.67 13.45 1.67
N GLN A 41 18.67 12.74 0.54
CA GLN A 41 17.95 11.48 0.39
C GLN A 41 18.85 10.24 0.55
N ASN A 42 20.11 10.30 0.09
CA ASN A 42 21.02 9.17 0.07
C ASN A 42 21.27 8.54 1.46
N PRO A 43 21.50 9.30 2.54
CA PRO A 43 21.74 8.71 3.85
C PRO A 43 20.56 7.87 4.37
N GLY A 44 19.34 8.35 4.19
CA GLY A 44 18.13 7.61 4.55
C GLY A 44 17.94 6.35 3.71
N PHE A 45 18.14 6.44 2.40
CA PHE A 45 18.08 5.30 1.50
C PHE A 45 19.07 4.19 1.89
N GLN A 46 20.31 4.55 2.21
CA GLN A 46 21.31 3.60 2.68
C GLN A 46 20.96 2.98 4.03
N ALA A 47 20.60 3.80 5.02
CA ALA A 47 20.33 3.35 6.38
C ALA A 47 19.06 2.51 6.51
N ASP A 48 18.02 2.85 5.75
CA ASP A 48 16.69 2.27 5.91
C ASP A 48 16.40 1.12 4.94
N LEU A 49 17.02 1.11 3.75
CA LEU A 49 16.72 0.12 2.72
C LEU A 49 17.93 -0.73 2.33
N ILE A 50 19.09 -0.12 2.03
CA ILE A 50 20.21 -0.90 1.49
C ILE A 50 20.87 -1.75 2.58
N ILE A 51 21.29 -1.13 3.68
CA ILE A 51 22.02 -1.81 4.76
C ILE A 51 21.17 -2.91 5.43
N PRO A 52 19.92 -2.66 5.83
CA PRO A 52 19.09 -3.70 6.48
C PRO A 52 18.75 -4.88 5.58
N ASN A 53 18.81 -4.70 4.26
CA ASN A 53 18.48 -5.72 3.26
C ASN A 53 19.71 -6.22 2.47
N ALA A 54 20.94 -5.97 2.95
CA ALA A 54 22.17 -6.28 2.22
C ALA A 54 22.34 -7.78 1.85
N SER A 55 21.62 -8.68 2.50
CA SER A 55 21.58 -10.10 2.14
C SER A 55 20.89 -10.37 0.80
N VAL A 56 19.95 -9.51 0.38
CA VAL A 56 19.11 -9.68 -0.81
C VAL A 56 19.16 -8.49 -1.77
N VAL A 57 19.66 -7.35 -1.34
CA VAL A 57 19.80 -6.13 -2.13
C VAL A 57 21.24 -5.97 -2.63
N ARG A 58 21.37 -5.62 -3.91
CA ARG A 58 22.60 -5.12 -4.52
C ARG A 58 22.37 -3.68 -4.95
N HIS A 59 23.34 -2.83 -4.68
CA HIS A 59 23.28 -1.41 -4.97
C HIS A 59 24.53 -0.97 -5.72
N ILE A 60 24.34 -0.19 -6.78
CA ILE A 60 25.42 0.38 -7.60
C ILE A 60 25.18 1.88 -7.72
N SER A 61 26.16 2.70 -7.35
CA SER A 61 26.11 4.15 -7.53
C SER A 61 26.82 4.56 -8.81
N TYR A 62 26.09 5.22 -9.71
CA TYR A 62 26.59 5.87 -10.91
C TYR A 62 26.61 7.38 -10.71
N HIS A 63 27.59 8.05 -11.30
CA HIS A 63 27.80 9.50 -11.15
C HIS A 63 27.75 10.19 -12.52
N PRO A 64 26.60 10.73 -12.96
CA PRO A 64 26.51 11.51 -14.21
C PRO A 64 27.19 12.88 -14.09
N TRP A 65 27.33 13.57 -15.26
CA TRP A 65 28.05 14.86 -15.38
C TRP A 65 27.29 16.06 -14.83
N TRP A 66 26.07 15.92 -14.37
CA TRP A 66 25.30 17.01 -13.76
C TRP A 66 24.88 16.70 -12.33
N PRO A 67 24.66 17.71 -11.48
CA PRO A 67 24.73 19.14 -11.74
C PRO A 67 26.17 19.69 -11.91
N SER A 68 27.19 18.85 -11.71
CA SER A 68 28.58 19.21 -11.90
C SER A 68 29.38 18.12 -12.59
N ASN A 69 30.09 18.47 -13.66
CA ASN A 69 31.00 17.59 -14.36
C ASN A 69 32.40 17.47 -13.69
N THR A 70 32.58 18.09 -12.52
CA THR A 70 33.81 17.97 -11.72
C THR A 70 33.72 16.89 -10.63
N ASP A 71 32.64 16.10 -10.62
CA ASP A 71 32.46 14.97 -9.75
C ASP A 71 33.64 13.97 -9.96
N PRO A 72 34.40 13.64 -8.91
CA PRO A 72 35.60 12.79 -9.05
C PRO A 72 35.25 11.36 -9.51
N PHE A 73 34.04 10.87 -9.22
CA PHE A 73 33.58 9.55 -9.65
C PHE A 73 33.12 9.55 -11.12
N TYR A 74 32.54 10.66 -11.57
CA TYR A 74 32.27 10.88 -12.99
C TYR A 74 33.58 10.92 -13.81
N LEU A 75 34.56 11.72 -13.34
CA LEU A 75 35.84 11.90 -14.01
C LEU A 75 36.68 10.61 -14.04
N TYR A 76 36.41 9.65 -13.16
CA TYR A 76 37.13 8.38 -13.10
C TYR A 76 36.86 7.50 -14.35
N ASP A 77 35.63 7.43 -14.84
CA ASP A 77 35.26 6.68 -16.07
C ASP A 77 34.10 7.39 -16.80
N VAL A 78 34.43 8.54 -17.42
CA VAL A 78 33.46 9.41 -18.11
C VAL A 78 32.60 8.65 -19.13
N PRO A 79 33.14 7.78 -20.02
CA PRO A 79 32.32 7.07 -20.98
C PRO A 79 31.29 6.17 -20.32
N THR A 80 31.70 5.31 -19.38
CA THR A 80 30.81 4.36 -18.72
C THR A 80 29.70 5.07 -17.92
N GLN A 81 30.04 6.11 -17.15
CA GLN A 81 29.07 6.90 -16.40
C GLN A 81 28.04 7.56 -17.32
N THR A 82 28.51 8.13 -18.44
CA THR A 82 27.64 8.77 -19.43
C THR A 82 26.71 7.78 -20.10
N ASP A 83 27.27 6.69 -20.65
CA ASP A 83 26.50 5.75 -21.45
C ASP A 83 25.46 5.00 -20.60
N ARG A 84 25.79 4.65 -19.32
CA ARG A 84 24.81 4.02 -18.43
C ARG A 84 23.68 4.99 -18.04
N THR A 85 24.00 6.27 -17.86
CA THR A 85 23.00 7.32 -17.61
C THR A 85 22.06 7.49 -18.81
N MET A 86 22.63 7.50 -20.02
CA MET A 86 21.85 7.60 -21.26
C MET A 86 21.02 6.36 -21.54
N PHE A 87 21.50 5.17 -21.20
CA PHE A 87 20.77 3.91 -21.34
C PHE A 87 19.43 3.95 -20.60
N TYR A 88 19.40 4.56 -19.41
CA TYR A 88 18.16 4.70 -18.62
C TYR A 88 17.42 6.01 -18.88
N GLU A 89 17.92 6.87 -19.79
CA GLU A 89 17.31 8.17 -20.09
C GLU A 89 17.12 9.03 -18.82
N VAL A 90 18.10 8.95 -17.90
CA VAL A 90 18.06 9.71 -16.64
C VAL A 90 18.14 11.19 -16.93
N SER A 91 17.12 11.95 -16.52
CA SER A 91 17.01 13.38 -16.80
C SER A 91 17.44 14.28 -15.62
N GLY A 92 17.69 13.72 -14.46
CA GLY A 92 18.10 14.44 -13.25
C GLY A 92 18.61 13.50 -12.16
N VAL A 93 19.22 14.05 -11.11
CA VAL A 93 19.67 13.30 -9.94
C VAL A 93 19.11 13.94 -8.66
N PRO A 94 18.85 13.12 -7.61
CA PRO A 94 19.03 11.67 -7.57
C PRO A 94 17.95 10.91 -8.33
N ASP A 95 18.32 9.83 -9.02
CA ASP A 95 17.42 8.90 -9.67
C ASP A 95 17.82 7.45 -9.34
N VAL A 96 16.87 6.56 -9.15
CA VAL A 96 17.10 5.14 -8.81
C VAL A 96 16.26 4.27 -9.72
N ARG A 97 16.85 3.18 -10.23
CA ARG A 97 16.19 2.14 -11.03
C ARG A 97 16.13 0.84 -10.23
N LEU A 98 14.93 0.36 -9.96
CA LEU A 98 14.70 -0.92 -9.30
C LEU A 98 14.58 -2.02 -10.34
N ASN A 99 15.48 -3.02 -10.29
CA ASN A 99 15.53 -4.16 -11.22
C ASN A 99 15.36 -3.75 -12.69
N GLY A 100 15.91 -2.58 -13.05
CA GLY A 100 15.92 -2.01 -14.39
C GLY A 100 14.65 -1.24 -14.76
N ASN A 101 13.48 -1.86 -14.65
CA ASN A 101 12.21 -1.27 -15.10
C ASN A 101 11.04 -1.42 -14.12
N VAL A 102 11.24 -2.04 -12.95
CA VAL A 102 10.14 -2.28 -11.99
C VAL A 102 9.62 -0.96 -11.41
N LYS A 103 10.53 -0.06 -11.03
CA LYS A 103 10.19 1.27 -10.52
C LYS A 103 11.38 2.21 -10.69
N ASN A 104 11.09 3.50 -10.90
CA ASN A 104 12.10 4.55 -10.95
C ASN A 104 11.65 5.78 -10.17
N GLY A 105 12.63 6.58 -9.73
CA GLY A 105 12.38 7.81 -8.98
C GLY A 105 13.52 8.18 -8.04
N GLY A 106 13.35 9.23 -7.26
CA GLY A 106 14.34 9.58 -6.22
C GLY A 106 14.43 8.52 -5.11
N PRO A 107 15.56 8.44 -4.37
CA PRO A 107 15.75 7.45 -3.30
C PRO A 107 14.61 7.41 -2.28
N SER A 108 14.03 8.56 -1.96
CA SER A 108 12.94 8.67 -0.98
C SER A 108 11.60 8.07 -1.45
N SER A 109 11.45 7.79 -2.75
CA SER A 109 10.24 7.14 -3.28
C SER A 109 10.22 5.62 -3.07
N PHE A 110 11.34 5.03 -2.61
CA PHE A 110 11.45 3.60 -2.39
C PHE A 110 11.23 3.24 -0.91
N SER A 111 10.63 2.09 -0.70
CA SER A 111 10.28 1.57 0.62
C SER A 111 10.62 0.09 0.75
N GLN A 112 10.44 -0.47 1.94
CA GLN A 112 10.57 -1.91 2.16
C GLN A 112 9.56 -2.71 1.30
N ALA A 113 8.40 -2.13 1.00
CA ALA A 113 7.38 -2.76 0.16
C ALA A 113 7.90 -3.08 -1.25
N ASP A 114 8.68 -2.17 -1.85
CA ASP A 114 9.28 -2.39 -3.18
C ASP A 114 10.28 -3.57 -3.17
N ILE A 115 11.07 -3.69 -2.10
CA ILE A 115 11.97 -4.84 -1.90
C ILE A 115 11.16 -6.13 -1.74
N ASP A 116 10.14 -6.12 -0.89
CA ASP A 116 9.28 -7.27 -0.63
C ASP A 116 8.52 -7.72 -1.88
N GLN A 117 8.08 -6.79 -2.71
CA GLN A 117 7.46 -7.07 -4.01
C GLN A 117 8.41 -7.85 -4.92
N VAL A 118 9.62 -7.35 -5.17
CA VAL A 118 10.62 -8.06 -6.00
C VAL A 118 10.95 -9.42 -5.41
N GLN A 119 11.10 -9.51 -4.09
CA GLN A 119 11.39 -10.77 -3.42
C GLN A 119 10.23 -11.77 -3.44
N SER A 120 9.00 -11.33 -3.62
CA SER A 120 7.85 -12.23 -3.82
C SER A 120 7.87 -12.93 -5.17
N GLU A 121 8.70 -12.47 -6.10
CA GLU A 121 8.90 -13.06 -7.42
C GLU A 121 10.00 -14.12 -7.41
N THR A 122 10.04 -14.89 -8.48
CA THR A 122 11.07 -15.89 -8.74
C THR A 122 11.75 -15.61 -10.07
N SER A 123 12.97 -16.10 -10.23
CA SER A 123 13.73 -15.98 -11.48
C SER A 123 14.01 -17.34 -12.10
N PRO A 124 13.97 -17.44 -13.45
CA PRO A 124 14.37 -18.65 -14.15
C PRO A 124 15.89 -18.91 -14.10
N ILE A 125 16.67 -17.96 -13.60
CA ILE A 125 18.13 -18.07 -13.50
C ILE A 125 18.63 -17.72 -12.10
N SER A 126 19.80 -18.26 -11.75
CA SER A 126 20.64 -17.80 -10.64
C SER A 126 22.05 -17.50 -11.10
N LEU A 127 22.74 -16.59 -10.44
CA LEU A 127 24.11 -16.24 -10.74
C LEU A 127 25.02 -16.62 -9.56
N ASP A 128 26.16 -17.22 -9.86
CA ASP A 128 27.28 -17.39 -8.93
C ASP A 128 28.45 -16.53 -9.43
N VAL A 129 28.91 -15.61 -8.63
CA VAL A 129 30.00 -14.67 -8.95
C VAL A 129 31.16 -14.92 -8.01
N SER A 130 32.35 -15.10 -8.58
CA SER A 130 33.56 -15.25 -7.80
C SER A 130 34.71 -14.55 -8.49
N TRP A 131 35.75 -14.21 -7.71
CA TRP A 131 37.01 -13.74 -8.24
C TRP A 131 38.19 -14.39 -7.52
N SER A 132 39.35 -14.35 -8.14
CA SER A 132 40.61 -14.81 -7.59
C SER A 132 41.74 -13.90 -8.02
N ASP A 133 42.72 -13.70 -7.11
CA ASP A 133 43.88 -12.86 -7.35
C ASP A 133 44.86 -13.57 -8.28
N LEU A 134 45.36 -12.84 -9.27
CA LEU A 134 46.43 -13.28 -10.23
C LEU A 134 47.62 -12.33 -10.15
N GLY A 135 47.99 -11.83 -8.98
CA GLY A 135 49.05 -10.85 -8.77
C GLY A 135 48.51 -9.41 -8.88
N SER A 136 48.81 -8.71 -9.99
CA SER A 136 48.26 -7.38 -10.30
C SER A 136 46.94 -7.40 -11.05
N GLU A 137 46.36 -8.58 -11.23
CA GLU A 137 45.12 -8.80 -11.94
C GLU A 137 44.19 -9.66 -11.09
N ARG A 138 42.89 -9.60 -11.37
CA ARG A 138 41.90 -10.49 -10.79
C ARG A 138 41.14 -11.23 -11.90
N LYS A 139 40.99 -12.52 -11.76
CA LYS A 139 40.13 -13.33 -12.60
C LYS A 139 38.72 -13.32 -11.99
N ILE A 140 37.74 -12.86 -12.79
CA ILE A 140 36.31 -12.84 -12.43
C ILE A 140 35.62 -13.95 -13.19
N ILE A 141 34.82 -14.76 -12.49
CA ILE A 141 34.02 -15.84 -13.07
C ILE A 141 32.58 -15.60 -12.70
N VAL A 142 31.72 -15.51 -13.72
CA VAL A 142 30.26 -15.41 -13.58
C VAL A 142 29.65 -16.66 -14.18
N LYS A 143 29.00 -17.47 -13.34
CA LYS A 143 28.24 -18.64 -13.77
C LYS A 143 26.76 -18.35 -13.68
N ILE A 144 26.06 -18.45 -14.81
CA ILE A 144 24.62 -18.23 -14.94
C ILE A 144 23.97 -19.62 -15.05
N ASN A 145 23.21 -20.02 -14.02
CA ASN A 145 22.51 -21.29 -13.98
C ASN A 145 21.06 -21.08 -14.43
N THR A 146 20.59 -21.84 -15.43
CA THR A 146 19.18 -21.84 -15.82
C THR A 146 18.44 -22.89 -15.02
N VAL A 147 17.62 -22.44 -14.07
CA VAL A 147 16.88 -23.29 -13.11
C VAL A 147 15.39 -23.40 -13.44
N GLY A 148 14.85 -22.46 -14.20
CA GLY A 148 13.48 -22.45 -14.70
C GLY A 148 13.40 -22.53 -16.22
N ASP A 149 12.20 -22.30 -16.76
CA ASP A 149 12.01 -22.19 -18.20
C ASP A 149 12.60 -20.86 -18.68
N LYS A 150 13.48 -20.93 -19.71
CA LYS A 150 14.17 -19.73 -20.16
C LYS A 150 13.22 -18.78 -20.87
N PRO A 151 13.22 -17.48 -20.50
CA PRO A 151 12.43 -16.49 -21.19
C PRO A 151 12.95 -16.24 -22.60
N LEU A 152 12.09 -15.72 -23.48
CA LEU A 152 12.46 -15.19 -24.78
C LEU A 152 13.00 -13.77 -24.63
N GLY A 153 13.93 -13.38 -25.46
CA GLY A 153 14.50 -12.03 -25.50
C GLY A 153 15.99 -12.02 -25.75
N ASP A 154 16.51 -10.81 -25.95
CA ASP A 154 17.94 -10.55 -26.08
C ASP A 154 18.51 -10.14 -24.74
N PHE A 155 19.43 -10.94 -24.21
CA PHE A 155 19.97 -10.77 -22.88
C PHE A 155 21.44 -10.36 -22.90
N THR A 156 21.76 -9.46 -21.99
CA THR A 156 23.13 -9.03 -21.74
C THR A 156 23.52 -9.33 -20.30
N LEU A 157 24.70 -9.90 -20.10
CA LEU A 157 25.34 -9.97 -18.79
C LEU A 157 26.08 -8.68 -18.55
N GLN A 158 25.67 -7.95 -17.53
CA GLN A 158 26.37 -6.81 -16.98
C GLN A 158 27.24 -7.28 -15.81
N THR A 159 28.53 -6.94 -15.84
CA THR A 159 29.47 -7.28 -14.77
C THR A 159 30.16 -5.99 -14.30
N VAL A 160 29.87 -5.59 -13.08
CA VAL A 160 30.22 -4.28 -12.53
C VAL A 160 31.16 -4.44 -11.36
N ILE A 161 32.35 -3.83 -11.44
CA ILE A 161 33.27 -3.68 -10.31
C ILE A 161 32.86 -2.42 -9.55
N ILE A 162 32.60 -2.57 -8.26
CA ILE A 162 32.25 -1.49 -7.34
C ILE A 162 33.30 -1.34 -6.25
N GLU A 163 33.43 -0.11 -5.73
CA GLU A 163 34.10 0.14 -4.47
C GLU A 163 33.06 0.31 -3.37
N LYS A 164 33.06 -0.60 -2.39
CA LYS A 164 31.99 -0.72 -1.37
C LYS A 164 31.75 0.54 -0.57
N LEU A 165 32.79 1.27 -0.24
CA LEU A 165 32.69 2.54 0.47
C LEU A 165 33.88 3.40 0.16
N VAL A 166 33.63 4.56 -0.41
CA VAL A 166 34.63 5.61 -0.61
C VAL A 166 34.39 6.72 0.41
N THR A 167 35.41 7.01 1.22
CA THR A 167 35.36 8.13 2.17
C THR A 167 36.29 9.24 1.67
N LEU A 168 35.74 10.38 1.32
CA LEU A 168 36.53 11.54 0.91
C LEU A 168 37.24 12.16 2.11
N PRO A 169 38.47 12.67 1.93
CA PRO A 169 39.21 13.31 3.01
C PRO A 169 38.54 14.59 3.53
N VAL A 170 37.83 15.29 2.64
CA VAL A 170 36.98 16.46 2.94
C VAL A 170 35.57 16.23 2.37
N PRO A 171 34.52 16.76 3.00
CA PRO A 171 33.17 16.67 2.44
C PRO A 171 33.12 17.19 1.01
N ALA A 172 32.32 16.53 0.18
CA ALA A 172 32.00 16.98 -1.18
C ALA A 172 31.23 18.30 -1.18
N ALA A 173 31.05 18.89 -2.36
CA ALA A 173 30.36 20.18 -2.51
C ALA A 173 28.91 20.18 -1.96
N ASN A 174 28.25 19.03 -1.97
CA ASN A 174 26.92 18.84 -1.38
C ASN A 174 26.92 18.50 0.11
N GLY A 175 28.09 18.32 0.74
CA GLY A 175 28.28 18.00 2.14
C GLY A 175 28.42 16.49 2.45
N GLU A 176 28.18 15.61 1.50
CA GLU A 176 28.41 14.16 1.67
C GLU A 176 29.92 13.86 1.79
N LYS A 177 30.25 12.87 2.59
CA LYS A 177 31.63 12.42 2.79
C LYS A 177 31.84 10.95 2.43
N GLU A 178 30.77 10.15 2.54
CA GLU A 178 30.78 8.72 2.30
C GLU A 178 29.92 8.37 1.09
N PHE A 179 30.50 7.62 0.17
CA PHE A 179 29.86 7.22 -1.09
C PHE A 179 29.91 5.69 -1.20
N PRO A 180 28.77 5.01 -0.95
CA PRO A 180 28.72 3.55 -0.98
C PRO A 180 28.56 2.99 -2.39
N ASN A 181 29.20 1.85 -2.64
CA ASN A 181 29.03 1.01 -3.85
C ASN A 181 29.26 1.77 -5.17
N VAL A 182 30.30 2.59 -5.20
CA VAL A 182 30.63 3.43 -6.36
C VAL A 182 31.10 2.55 -7.52
N MET A 183 30.47 2.69 -8.69
CA MET A 183 30.90 2.00 -9.93
C MET A 183 32.30 2.44 -10.33
N ARG A 184 33.19 1.47 -10.55
CA ARG A 184 34.56 1.69 -11.00
C ARG A 184 34.84 1.18 -12.39
N LYS A 185 34.22 0.04 -12.77
CA LYS A 185 34.39 -0.54 -14.12
C LYS A 185 33.21 -1.42 -14.49
N MET A 186 32.82 -1.39 -15.75
CA MET A 186 31.91 -2.39 -16.34
C MET A 186 32.68 -3.26 -17.32
N LEU A 187 32.40 -4.56 -17.33
CA LEU A 187 33.12 -5.55 -18.13
C LEU A 187 32.14 -6.28 -19.09
N PRO A 188 32.57 -6.48 -20.35
CA PRO A 188 33.82 -6.00 -20.97
C PRO A 188 33.81 -4.47 -21.13
N ASP A 189 32.65 -3.86 -21.25
CA ASP A 189 32.36 -2.42 -21.32
C ASP A 189 30.92 -2.15 -20.84
N VAL A 190 30.43 -0.91 -20.97
CA VAL A 190 29.08 -0.50 -20.54
C VAL A 190 27.93 -1.22 -21.24
N ASN A 191 28.16 -1.73 -22.46
CA ASN A 191 27.15 -2.51 -23.19
C ASN A 191 27.03 -3.93 -22.65
N GLY A 192 28.00 -4.38 -21.85
CA GLY A 192 28.05 -5.73 -21.27
C GLY A 192 28.33 -6.82 -22.29
N GLN A 193 28.15 -8.07 -21.91
CA GLN A 193 28.34 -9.24 -22.74
C GLN A 193 27.01 -9.82 -23.20
N ALA A 194 26.74 -9.81 -24.50
CA ALA A 194 25.59 -10.52 -25.06
C ALA A 194 25.66 -12.02 -24.71
N ILE A 195 24.60 -12.60 -24.21
CA ILE A 195 24.55 -14.00 -23.80
C ILE A 195 23.30 -14.69 -24.34
N THR A 196 23.46 -16.01 -24.56
CA THR A 196 22.34 -16.91 -24.78
C THR A 196 22.21 -17.80 -23.55
N LEU A 197 21.04 -17.73 -22.87
CA LEU A 197 20.77 -18.57 -21.71
C LEU A 197 20.79 -20.05 -22.11
N ALA A 198 21.42 -20.88 -21.29
CA ALA A 198 21.42 -22.33 -21.46
C ALA A 198 20.02 -22.91 -21.27
N ASP A 199 19.81 -24.15 -21.70
CA ASP A 199 18.60 -24.89 -21.39
C ASP A 199 18.54 -25.21 -19.89
N LYS A 200 17.34 -25.39 -19.36
CA LYS A 200 17.09 -25.70 -17.95
C LYS A 200 17.97 -26.84 -17.43
N GLY A 201 18.59 -26.62 -16.29
CA GLY A 201 19.54 -27.55 -15.66
C GLY A 201 21.00 -27.37 -16.11
N ASN A 202 21.25 -26.49 -17.10
CA ASN A 202 22.59 -26.16 -17.58
C ASN A 202 23.02 -24.75 -17.21
N SER A 203 24.27 -24.42 -17.47
CA SER A 203 24.86 -23.12 -17.10
C SER A 203 25.66 -22.53 -18.25
N VAL A 204 25.76 -21.21 -18.27
CA VAL A 204 26.71 -20.43 -19.08
C VAL A 204 27.76 -19.84 -18.13
N ILE A 205 29.03 -19.88 -18.53
CA ILE A 205 30.13 -19.29 -17.76
C ILE A 205 30.77 -18.21 -18.61
N GLN A 206 30.96 -17.03 -17.99
CA GLN A 206 31.72 -15.92 -18.51
C GLN A 206 32.92 -15.65 -17.62
N GLU A 207 34.07 -15.40 -18.22
CA GLU A 207 35.33 -15.13 -17.53
C GLU A 207 35.89 -13.79 -17.98
N TYR A 208 36.36 -13.00 -17.04
CA TYR A 208 37.03 -11.72 -17.31
C TYR A 208 38.32 -11.62 -16.54
N THR A 209 39.27 -10.87 -17.07
CA THR A 209 40.47 -10.43 -16.35
C THR A 209 40.35 -8.92 -16.11
N TYR A 210 40.56 -8.52 -14.89
CA TYR A 210 40.57 -7.12 -14.46
C TYR A 210 41.94 -6.76 -13.93
N SER A 211 42.61 -5.79 -14.56
CA SER A 211 43.86 -5.24 -14.07
C SER A 211 43.58 -4.26 -12.93
N GLU A 212 44.18 -4.49 -11.80
CA GLU A 212 43.97 -3.67 -10.60
C GLU A 212 44.46 -2.23 -10.80
N ASP A 213 43.62 -1.27 -10.41
CA ASP A 213 44.00 0.14 -10.36
C ASP A 213 44.46 0.51 -8.94
N ALA A 214 45.75 0.76 -8.78
CA ALA A 214 46.35 1.10 -7.50
C ALA A 214 45.86 2.44 -6.91
N SER A 215 45.10 3.23 -7.64
CA SER A 215 44.46 4.45 -7.11
C SER A 215 43.20 4.15 -6.26
N LEU A 216 42.67 2.93 -6.34
CA LEU A 216 41.51 2.45 -5.62
C LEU A 216 41.89 1.72 -4.31
N GLN A 217 40.93 1.59 -3.41
CA GLN A 217 41.06 0.76 -2.22
C GLN A 217 40.77 -0.71 -2.59
N LEU A 218 41.82 -1.46 -2.97
CA LEU A 218 41.69 -2.80 -3.54
C LEU A 218 40.96 -3.80 -2.63
N ASP A 219 41.02 -3.63 -1.33
CA ASP A 219 40.34 -4.42 -0.30
C ASP A 219 38.83 -4.06 -0.19
N LYS A 220 38.39 -2.98 -0.82
CA LYS A 220 37.01 -2.56 -0.89
C LYS A 220 36.36 -2.88 -2.25
N LEU A 221 37.11 -3.42 -3.19
CA LEU A 221 36.56 -3.79 -4.48
C LEU A 221 35.75 -5.06 -4.40
N GLU A 222 34.59 -5.07 -5.04
CA GLU A 222 33.68 -6.20 -5.16
C GLU A 222 33.02 -6.22 -6.55
N VAL A 223 32.46 -7.35 -6.93
CA VAL A 223 31.78 -7.50 -8.22
C VAL A 223 30.30 -7.78 -8.03
N ILE A 224 29.48 -7.07 -8.78
CA ILE A 224 28.06 -7.35 -8.97
C ILE A 224 27.86 -7.74 -10.43
N ALA A 225 27.18 -8.85 -10.69
CA ALA A 225 26.81 -9.26 -12.04
C ALA A 225 25.30 -9.50 -12.12
N PHE A 226 24.68 -9.08 -13.22
CA PHE A 226 23.25 -9.26 -13.45
C PHE A 226 22.94 -9.48 -14.92
N VAL A 227 21.86 -10.23 -15.19
CA VAL A 227 21.37 -10.47 -16.55
C VAL A 227 20.20 -9.54 -16.83
N GLN A 228 20.34 -8.72 -17.85
CA GLN A 228 19.37 -7.71 -18.26
C GLN A 228 18.79 -7.99 -19.63
N ASN A 229 17.49 -7.83 -19.78
CA ASN A 229 16.82 -7.83 -21.08
C ASN A 229 17.05 -6.45 -21.74
N ASN A 230 17.55 -6.44 -22.98
CA ASN A 230 17.92 -5.20 -23.66
C ASN A 230 16.70 -4.36 -24.07
N ASP A 231 15.60 -5.01 -24.45
CA ASP A 231 14.40 -4.35 -24.95
C ASP A 231 13.57 -3.73 -23.80
N THR A 232 13.37 -4.53 -22.74
CA THR A 232 12.51 -4.13 -21.62
C THR A 232 13.27 -3.46 -20.47
N LYS A 233 14.61 -3.57 -20.45
CA LYS A 233 15.50 -3.19 -19.35
C LYS A 233 15.30 -4.02 -18.07
N GLU A 234 14.43 -5.02 -18.07
CA GLU A 234 14.21 -5.90 -16.91
C GLU A 234 15.48 -6.65 -16.51
N VAL A 235 15.79 -6.65 -15.21
CA VAL A 235 16.84 -7.49 -14.63
C VAL A 235 16.23 -8.84 -14.21
N LEU A 236 16.68 -9.92 -14.83
CA LEU A 236 16.18 -11.26 -14.52
C LEU A 236 16.64 -11.74 -13.14
N ASN A 237 17.93 -11.63 -12.85
CA ASN A 237 18.51 -11.91 -11.53
C ASN A 237 19.95 -11.38 -11.42
N ILE A 238 20.51 -11.44 -10.20
CA ILE A 238 21.77 -10.81 -9.80
C ILE A 238 22.58 -11.81 -8.98
N GLY A 239 23.91 -11.66 -9.00
CA GLY A 239 24.84 -12.29 -8.08
C GLY A 239 25.98 -11.32 -7.73
N SER A 240 26.74 -11.60 -6.68
CA SER A 240 27.90 -10.79 -6.29
C SER A 240 28.98 -11.62 -5.60
N THR A 241 30.21 -11.09 -5.56
CA THR A 241 31.32 -11.70 -4.82
C THR A 241 31.13 -11.67 -3.29
N PHE A 242 30.18 -10.86 -2.83
CA PHE A 242 29.81 -10.73 -1.40
C PHE A 242 28.43 -11.31 -1.08
N ASP A 243 27.94 -12.23 -1.90
CA ASP A 243 26.72 -12.97 -1.61
C ASP A 243 26.87 -13.71 -0.28
N PRO A 244 25.83 -13.74 0.58
CA PRO A 244 25.94 -14.44 1.86
C PRO A 244 26.17 -15.94 1.64
N ALA A 245 26.90 -16.55 2.59
CA ALA A 245 27.13 -18.01 2.58
C ALA A 245 25.82 -18.81 2.63
N ILE A 246 24.84 -18.28 3.34
CA ILE A 246 23.48 -18.84 3.39
C ILE A 246 22.60 -18.07 2.43
N ILE A 247 21.91 -18.79 1.57
CA ILE A 247 20.91 -18.22 0.64
C ILE A 247 19.55 -18.87 0.82
N THR A 248 18.48 -18.12 0.58
CA THR A 248 17.15 -18.71 0.48
C THR A 248 17.06 -19.49 -0.85
N GLN A 249 17.01 -20.80 -0.76
CA GLN A 249 16.92 -21.69 -1.92
C GLN A 249 15.47 -21.89 -2.37
N ASN A 250 14.56 -21.97 -1.40
CA ASN A 250 13.13 -22.15 -1.67
C ASN A 250 12.32 -21.31 -0.69
N ARG A 251 11.18 -20.77 -1.18
CA ARG A 251 10.25 -19.94 -0.39
C ARG A 251 8.80 -20.25 -0.79
N PRO A 252 7.81 -19.91 0.06
CA PRO A 252 6.40 -20.03 -0.29
C PRO A 252 6.05 -19.25 -1.57
N THR A 253 5.18 -19.81 -2.39
CA THR A 253 4.63 -19.13 -3.58
C THR A 253 3.60 -18.07 -3.21
N THR A 254 3.03 -18.14 -2.01
CA THR A 254 2.09 -17.16 -1.45
C THR A 254 2.63 -16.64 -0.12
N VAL A 255 2.66 -15.32 0.03
CA VAL A 255 3.16 -14.66 1.25
C VAL A 255 2.04 -14.11 2.12
N VAL A 256 0.83 -13.95 1.58
CA VAL A 256 -0.38 -13.57 2.32
C VAL A 256 -1.36 -14.73 2.37
N LYS A 257 -1.89 -15.03 3.54
CA LYS A 257 -2.97 -16.02 3.73
C LYS A 257 -4.07 -15.42 4.58
N ASN A 258 -5.31 -15.60 4.12
CA ASN A 258 -6.51 -15.21 4.86
C ASN A 258 -7.17 -16.45 5.44
N LEU A 259 -7.36 -16.49 6.74
CA LEU A 259 -7.76 -17.67 7.48
C LEU A 259 -8.89 -17.37 8.48
N ALA A 260 -9.78 -18.31 8.66
CA ALA A 260 -10.70 -18.28 9.81
C ALA A 260 -9.94 -18.53 11.12
N ALA A 261 -10.48 -18.02 12.24
CA ALA A 261 -9.94 -18.29 13.57
C ALA A 261 -9.77 -19.80 13.82
N SER A 262 -8.70 -20.18 14.52
CA SER A 262 -8.32 -21.56 14.84
C SER A 262 -8.05 -22.46 13.62
N LYS A 263 -7.80 -21.89 12.45
CA LYS A 263 -7.32 -22.61 11.27
C LYS A 263 -5.82 -22.38 11.12
N SER A 264 -5.04 -23.46 11.23
CA SER A 264 -3.60 -23.39 11.08
C SER A 264 -3.16 -23.29 9.62
N THR A 265 -2.06 -22.62 9.39
CA THR A 265 -1.34 -22.60 8.11
C THR A 265 0.16 -22.74 8.32
N THR A 266 0.86 -23.04 7.24
CA THR A 266 2.32 -23.16 7.24
C THR A 266 2.93 -22.34 6.12
N PHE A 267 4.14 -21.81 6.37
CA PHE A 267 5.03 -21.25 5.35
C PHE A 267 6.35 -22.00 5.42
N GLU A 268 6.81 -22.52 4.28
CA GLU A 268 8.00 -23.37 4.21
C GLU A 268 9.14 -22.61 3.51
N TYR A 269 10.31 -22.63 4.14
CA TYR A 269 11.55 -22.04 3.63
C TYR A 269 12.67 -23.07 3.63
N GLU A 270 13.54 -22.98 2.63
CA GLU A 270 14.75 -23.78 2.56
C GLU A 270 15.95 -22.84 2.36
N TYR A 271 16.97 -23.05 3.20
CA TYR A 271 18.20 -22.25 3.19
C TYR A 271 19.38 -23.15 2.85
N LEU A 272 20.09 -22.85 1.78
CA LEU A 272 21.28 -23.56 1.33
C LEU A 272 22.53 -22.89 1.93
N ASN A 273 23.39 -23.69 2.55
CA ASN A 273 24.76 -23.27 2.87
C ASN A 273 25.65 -23.46 1.62
N LYS A 274 26.02 -22.35 0.97
CA LYS A 274 26.93 -22.35 -0.20
C LYS A 274 28.41 -22.43 0.20
N ASN A 275 28.71 -22.27 1.50
CA ASN A 275 30.05 -22.30 2.00
C ASN A 275 30.66 -23.70 1.99
N SER A 276 31.97 -23.80 2.01
CA SER A 276 32.73 -25.05 2.19
C SER A 276 32.85 -25.49 3.66
N GLN A 277 32.35 -24.69 4.59
CA GLN A 277 32.34 -24.91 6.02
C GLN A 277 30.93 -25.04 6.58
N THR A 278 30.79 -25.69 7.71
CA THR A 278 29.55 -25.69 8.49
C THR A 278 29.27 -24.31 9.05
N GLU A 279 28.05 -23.82 8.83
CA GLU A 279 27.58 -22.52 9.36
C GLU A 279 26.70 -22.74 10.60
N SER A 280 26.88 -21.90 11.61
CA SER A 280 25.99 -21.82 12.77
C SER A 280 25.05 -20.62 12.62
N LEU A 281 23.74 -20.89 12.72
CA LEU A 281 22.68 -19.92 12.46
C LEU A 281 21.81 -19.71 13.70
N SER A 282 21.45 -18.47 13.98
CA SER A 282 20.32 -18.12 14.85
C SER A 282 19.13 -17.80 13.97
N ILE A 283 18.03 -18.52 14.16
CA ILE A 283 16.76 -18.35 13.43
C ILE A 283 15.77 -17.71 14.39
N LYS A 284 15.18 -16.57 14.01
CA LYS A 284 14.22 -15.83 14.84
C LYS A 284 12.90 -15.64 14.12
N LEU A 285 11.79 -15.88 14.82
CA LEU A 285 10.44 -15.63 14.32
C LEU A 285 9.78 -14.50 15.11
N ASN A 286 9.82 -13.29 14.57
CA ASN A 286 9.17 -12.12 15.12
C ASN A 286 7.76 -11.93 14.54
N SER A 287 6.84 -11.34 15.31
CA SER A 287 5.50 -10.98 14.81
C SER A 287 4.87 -9.86 15.65
N ASP A 288 3.91 -9.18 15.06
CA ASP A 288 2.99 -8.22 15.70
C ASP A 288 1.61 -8.84 16.01
N GLN A 289 1.50 -10.15 15.96
CA GLN A 289 0.22 -10.88 16.13
C GLN A 289 -0.46 -10.57 17.47
N PRO A 290 -1.79 -10.61 17.54
CA PRO A 290 -2.54 -10.59 18.81
C PRO A 290 -2.10 -11.72 19.77
N SER A 291 -2.14 -11.47 21.06
CA SER A 291 -1.66 -12.40 22.09
C SER A 291 -2.38 -13.75 22.12
N ASN A 292 -3.60 -13.82 21.58
CA ASN A 292 -4.38 -15.05 21.47
C ASN A 292 -4.13 -15.85 20.17
N TRP A 293 -3.26 -15.36 19.29
CA TRP A 293 -2.78 -16.11 18.13
C TRP A 293 -1.56 -16.95 18.53
N LYS A 294 -1.31 -18.03 17.79
CA LYS A 294 -0.16 -18.91 18.05
C LYS A 294 0.77 -18.93 16.84
N LYS A 295 2.07 -18.96 17.11
CA LYS A 295 3.12 -19.18 16.11
C LYS A 295 4.15 -20.16 16.62
N SER A 296 4.82 -20.87 15.70
CA SER A 296 5.99 -21.69 15.99
C SER A 296 6.79 -21.97 14.72
N MET A 297 8.04 -22.42 14.91
CA MET A 297 8.90 -22.93 13.84
C MET A 297 9.20 -24.39 14.07
N ALA A 298 9.06 -25.24 13.04
CA ALA A 298 9.56 -26.62 13.04
C ALA A 298 10.86 -26.68 12.23
N ILE A 299 11.91 -27.20 12.85
CA ILE A 299 13.23 -27.42 12.24
C ILE A 299 13.67 -28.85 12.56
N GLY A 300 13.73 -29.70 11.53
CA GLY A 300 13.87 -31.14 11.74
C GLY A 300 12.71 -31.70 12.58
N SER A 301 13.02 -32.38 13.68
CA SER A 301 12.03 -32.93 14.63
C SER A 301 11.69 -32.00 15.80
N GLN A 302 12.29 -30.82 15.88
CA GLN A 302 12.13 -29.88 16.99
C GLN A 302 11.16 -28.75 16.63
N THR A 303 10.47 -28.23 17.65
CA THR A 303 9.57 -27.08 17.54
C THR A 303 10.04 -25.96 18.46
N TYR A 304 10.12 -24.75 17.92
CA TYR A 304 10.56 -23.54 18.60
C TYR A 304 9.49 -22.46 18.49
N LEU A 305 9.34 -21.63 19.52
CA LEU A 305 8.33 -20.55 19.51
C LEU A 305 8.88 -19.27 18.85
N ASP A 306 10.07 -18.85 19.26
CA ASP A 306 10.60 -17.53 18.87
C ASP A 306 12.03 -17.60 18.28
N GLU A 307 12.89 -18.46 18.80
CA GLU A 307 14.30 -18.54 18.41
C GLU A 307 14.83 -19.97 18.43
N ALA A 308 15.70 -20.29 17.48
CA ALA A 308 16.46 -21.55 17.40
C ALA A 308 17.90 -21.27 17.01
N THR A 309 18.84 -22.02 17.57
CA THR A 309 20.22 -22.10 17.10
C THR A 309 20.46 -23.43 16.44
N VAL A 310 20.91 -23.44 15.19
CA VAL A 310 21.10 -24.64 14.38
C VAL A 310 22.39 -24.55 13.58
N THR A 311 22.94 -25.71 13.19
CA THR A 311 24.08 -25.80 12.27
C THR A 311 23.65 -26.37 10.94
N VAL A 312 24.27 -25.85 9.86
CA VAL A 312 24.04 -26.32 8.49
C VAL A 312 25.39 -26.68 7.86
N GLU A 313 25.59 -27.96 7.59
CA GLU A 313 26.82 -28.44 6.97
C GLU A 313 27.04 -27.82 5.59
N ALA A 314 28.29 -27.81 5.14
CA ALA A 314 28.69 -27.36 3.81
C ALA A 314 27.85 -28.03 2.70
N GLY A 315 27.25 -27.23 1.81
CA GLY A 315 26.44 -27.69 0.68
C GLY A 315 25.08 -28.33 1.08
N LYS A 316 24.68 -28.24 2.36
CA LYS A 316 23.39 -28.77 2.84
C LYS A 316 22.32 -27.70 2.94
N THR A 317 21.07 -28.16 2.90
CA THR A 317 19.90 -27.33 3.00
C THR A 317 19.23 -27.47 4.38
N LEU A 318 18.86 -26.36 4.99
CA LEU A 318 18.04 -26.28 6.19
C LEU A 318 16.59 -25.98 5.79
N LYS A 319 15.66 -26.85 6.19
CA LYS A 319 14.23 -26.59 6.04
C LYS A 319 13.67 -26.01 7.33
N VAL A 320 12.93 -24.89 7.22
CA VAL A 320 12.20 -24.24 8.31
C VAL A 320 10.74 -24.15 7.92
N ILE A 321 9.86 -24.65 8.77
CA ILE A 321 8.40 -24.58 8.58
C ILE A 321 7.84 -23.66 9.67
N VAL A 322 7.31 -22.53 9.27
CA VAL A 322 6.60 -21.61 10.17
C VAL A 322 5.13 -22.01 10.23
N ASN A 323 4.64 -22.26 11.44
CA ASN A 323 3.23 -22.60 11.70
C ASN A 323 2.56 -21.42 12.36
N ILE A 324 1.36 -21.02 11.88
CA ILE A 324 0.56 -19.92 12.41
C ILE A 324 -0.88 -20.38 12.59
N GLU A 325 -1.47 -20.08 13.74
CA GLU A 325 -2.87 -20.34 14.07
C GLU A 325 -3.51 -19.05 14.60
N PRO A 326 -4.32 -18.34 13.79
CA PRO A 326 -5.06 -17.17 14.23
C PRO A 326 -6.01 -17.49 15.39
N GLY A 327 -6.07 -16.62 16.39
CA GLY A 327 -7.10 -16.62 17.43
C GLY A 327 -8.37 -15.89 17.00
N VAL A 328 -9.22 -15.56 17.97
CA VAL A 328 -10.52 -14.90 17.72
C VAL A 328 -10.43 -13.41 17.48
N THR A 329 -9.31 -12.76 17.83
CA THR A 329 -9.11 -11.34 17.60
C THR A 329 -8.84 -11.09 16.12
N PRO A 330 -9.67 -10.28 15.43
CA PRO A 330 -9.42 -9.90 14.05
C PRO A 330 -8.08 -9.14 13.92
N SER A 331 -7.32 -9.45 12.88
CA SER A 331 -6.04 -8.75 12.62
C SER A 331 -5.53 -9.01 11.21
N VAL A 332 -4.67 -8.10 10.76
CA VAL A 332 -3.62 -8.34 9.76
C VAL A 332 -2.32 -8.43 10.52
N SER A 333 -1.63 -9.56 10.47
CA SER A 333 -0.42 -9.78 11.25
C SER A 333 0.77 -10.10 10.36
N THR A 334 1.88 -9.45 10.66
CA THR A 334 3.18 -9.60 9.99
C THR A 334 4.05 -10.57 10.77
N TYR A 335 4.70 -11.47 10.06
CA TYR A 335 5.71 -12.38 10.60
C TYR A 335 7.01 -12.20 9.84
N VAL A 336 8.11 -12.16 10.57
CA VAL A 336 9.45 -12.04 9.99
C VAL A 336 10.29 -13.21 10.46
N LEU A 337 10.64 -14.10 9.53
CA LEU A 337 11.60 -15.17 9.77
C LEU A 337 12.99 -14.65 9.42
N GLY A 338 13.76 -14.30 10.44
CA GLY A 338 15.13 -13.81 10.32
C GLY A 338 16.15 -14.95 10.47
N VAL A 339 17.08 -15.05 9.52
CA VAL A 339 18.21 -16.00 9.57
C VAL A 339 19.50 -15.21 9.74
N TYR A 340 20.16 -15.39 10.85
CA TYR A 340 21.36 -14.66 11.28
C TYR A 340 22.57 -15.60 11.30
N SER A 341 23.75 -15.12 10.92
CA SER A 341 24.99 -15.81 11.26
C SER A 341 25.20 -15.74 12.77
N ALA A 342 25.36 -16.89 13.43
CA ALA A 342 25.65 -16.93 14.87
C ALA A 342 27.13 -16.60 15.18
N THR A 343 27.98 -16.70 14.16
CA THR A 343 29.45 -16.48 14.29
C THR A 343 29.90 -15.11 13.83
N ASN A 344 29.12 -14.45 12.93
CA ASN A 344 29.44 -13.13 12.42
C ASN A 344 28.20 -12.21 12.45
N PRO A 345 28.00 -11.45 13.54
CA PRO A 345 26.84 -10.56 13.70
C PRO A 345 26.84 -9.35 12.73
N ASN A 346 27.95 -9.10 12.04
CA ASN A 346 28.04 -8.01 11.06
C ASN A 346 27.44 -8.37 9.69
N ILE A 347 27.13 -9.65 9.46
CA ILE A 347 26.42 -10.06 8.25
C ILE A 347 24.92 -9.73 8.42
N ALA A 348 24.37 -8.97 7.48
CA ALA A 348 22.94 -8.66 7.48
C ALA A 348 22.10 -9.95 7.45
N PRO A 349 21.03 -10.05 8.27
CA PRO A 349 20.18 -11.24 8.29
C PRO A 349 19.39 -11.39 6.98
N ILE A 350 19.04 -12.62 6.66
CA ILE A 350 18.03 -12.89 5.65
C ILE A 350 16.67 -12.77 6.34
N ASN A 351 15.87 -11.80 5.95
CA ASN A 351 14.53 -11.58 6.48
C ASN A 351 13.48 -12.03 5.46
N ASN A 352 12.67 -13.01 5.83
CA ASN A 352 11.54 -13.45 5.02
C ASN A 352 10.24 -13.01 5.71
N ARG A 353 9.43 -12.20 5.00
CA ARG A 353 8.16 -11.69 5.50
C ARG A 353 7.02 -12.54 5.01
N MET A 354 6.03 -12.74 5.87
CA MET A 354 4.77 -13.40 5.57
C MET A 354 3.66 -12.75 6.37
N TYR A 355 2.45 -12.82 5.86
CA TYR A 355 1.31 -12.11 6.43
C TYR A 355 0.11 -13.04 6.58
N VAL A 356 -0.62 -12.87 7.67
CA VAL A 356 -1.87 -13.59 7.89
C VAL A 356 -2.97 -12.59 8.21
N ILE A 357 -4.05 -12.69 7.45
CA ILE A 357 -5.28 -11.93 7.63
C ILE A 357 -6.30 -12.87 8.28
N SER A 358 -7.01 -12.41 9.32
CA SER A 358 -8.08 -13.20 9.92
C SER A 358 -9.16 -12.33 10.51
N GLY A 359 -10.42 -12.64 10.19
CA GLY A 359 -11.60 -12.09 10.84
C GLY A 359 -11.92 -10.63 10.56
N ILE A 360 -11.27 -9.99 9.56
CA ILE A 360 -11.52 -8.61 9.21
C ILE A 360 -12.51 -8.47 8.05
N SER A 361 -13.29 -7.40 8.10
CA SER A 361 -14.11 -6.90 6.97
C SER A 361 -13.58 -5.57 6.42
N ASP A 362 -12.77 -4.86 7.21
CA ASP A 362 -12.25 -3.54 6.95
C ASP A 362 -10.72 -3.57 6.97
N LEU A 363 -10.11 -3.25 5.85
CA LEU A 363 -8.67 -3.15 5.70
C LEU A 363 -8.26 -1.68 5.62
N ILE A 364 -7.51 -1.22 6.61
CA ILE A 364 -6.88 0.09 6.64
C ILE A 364 -5.50 -0.08 6.02
N VAL A 365 -5.25 0.62 4.92
CA VAL A 365 -4.02 0.51 4.14
C VAL A 365 -3.21 1.78 4.29
N ASP A 366 -2.01 1.62 4.83
CA ASP A 366 -1.09 2.72 5.05
C ASP A 366 -0.04 2.73 3.92
N ASN A 367 0.09 3.87 3.26
CA ASN A 367 1.22 4.13 2.40
C ASN A 367 2.35 4.72 3.25
N SER A 368 3.38 3.92 3.50
CA SER A 368 4.54 4.29 4.31
C SER A 368 5.67 4.94 3.51
N SER A 369 5.42 5.34 2.26
CA SER A 369 6.40 5.99 1.40
C SER A 369 6.91 7.29 2.02
N ALA A 370 8.07 7.74 1.59
CA ALA A 370 8.58 9.06 1.94
C ALA A 370 7.61 10.14 1.45
N THR A 371 7.45 11.19 2.25
CA THR A 371 6.60 12.32 1.91
C THR A 371 7.18 13.17 0.78
N GLY A 372 6.35 14.00 0.15
CA GLY A 372 6.71 14.84 -0.98
C GLY A 372 7.89 15.80 -0.74
N ASP A 373 8.23 16.10 0.52
CA ASP A 373 9.43 16.89 0.87
C ASP A 373 10.70 16.03 1.08
N GLY A 374 10.62 14.73 0.80
CA GLY A 374 11.74 13.79 0.97
C GLY A 374 12.10 13.45 2.41
N LYS A 375 11.31 13.90 3.39
CA LYS A 375 11.53 13.64 4.81
C LYS A 375 10.63 12.51 5.30
N LYS A 376 11.00 11.91 6.43
CA LYS A 376 10.11 11.01 7.16
C LYS A 376 9.25 11.83 8.11
N HIS A 377 7.94 11.71 7.94
CA HIS A 377 6.94 12.22 8.87
C HIS A 377 6.22 11.01 9.47
N PRO A 378 6.59 10.56 10.68
CA PRO A 378 5.96 9.41 11.30
C PRO A 378 4.50 9.71 11.61
N ILE A 379 3.59 9.02 10.94
CA ILE A 379 2.15 9.12 11.15
C ILE A 379 1.70 7.85 11.85
N ASP A 380 1.06 7.99 12.98
CA ASP A 380 0.41 6.87 13.66
C ASP A 380 -0.99 6.63 13.06
N TRP A 381 -1.00 6.06 11.86
CA TRP A 381 -2.24 5.69 11.16
C TRP A 381 -3.15 4.83 12.02
N LYS A 382 -2.57 3.90 12.78
CA LYS A 382 -3.31 2.99 13.63
C LYS A 382 -4.18 3.77 14.61
N THR A 383 -3.59 4.59 15.46
CA THR A 383 -4.35 5.41 16.41
C THR A 383 -5.36 6.32 15.72
N GLN A 384 -5.01 6.89 14.56
CA GLN A 384 -5.88 7.80 13.84
C GLN A 384 -7.19 7.18 13.38
N TYR A 385 -7.15 5.91 12.94
CA TYR A 385 -8.35 5.18 12.52
C TYR A 385 -9.04 4.45 13.69
N ASP A 386 -8.27 3.84 14.59
CA ASP A 386 -8.79 3.08 15.74
C ASP A 386 -9.79 3.90 16.55
N GLU A 387 -9.53 5.19 16.75
CA GLU A 387 -10.42 6.06 17.49
C GLU A 387 -11.79 6.25 16.83
N GLY A 388 -11.84 6.36 15.51
CA GLY A 388 -13.10 6.46 14.75
C GLY A 388 -13.84 5.12 14.70
N PHE A 389 -13.13 4.03 14.46
CA PHE A 389 -13.70 2.68 14.48
C PHE A 389 -14.25 2.31 15.85
N ASN A 390 -13.53 2.61 16.94
CA ASN A 390 -14.00 2.40 18.29
C ASN A 390 -15.27 3.22 18.58
N LEU A 391 -15.36 4.45 18.10
CA LEU A 391 -16.55 5.30 18.24
C LEU A 391 -17.74 4.73 17.44
N ALA A 392 -17.48 3.98 16.37
CA ALA A 392 -18.47 3.28 15.57
C ALA A 392 -18.81 1.87 16.14
N ASN A 393 -18.15 1.43 17.21
CA ASN A 393 -18.16 0.06 17.73
C ASN A 393 -17.68 -0.98 16.68
N GLY A 394 -16.80 -0.58 15.76
CA GLY A 394 -16.17 -1.46 14.78
C GLY A 394 -15.15 -2.37 15.45
N THR A 395 -15.21 -3.66 15.18
CA THR A 395 -14.32 -4.67 15.77
C THR A 395 -13.65 -5.59 14.76
N THR A 396 -14.05 -5.52 13.49
CA THR A 396 -13.59 -6.43 12.43
C THR A 396 -12.70 -5.70 11.42
N TYR A 397 -11.68 -5.00 11.91
CA TYR A 397 -10.74 -4.27 11.06
C TYR A 397 -9.30 -4.68 11.33
N GLY A 398 -8.42 -4.37 10.40
CA GLY A 398 -6.98 -4.59 10.52
C GLY A 398 -6.18 -3.59 9.72
N HIS A 399 -4.94 -3.38 10.15
CA HIS A 399 -3.99 -2.47 9.51
C HIS A 399 -3.02 -3.25 8.62
N GLY A 400 -2.88 -2.82 7.38
CA GLY A 400 -1.93 -3.34 6.42
C GLY A 400 -1.21 -2.22 5.69
N THR A 401 -0.29 -2.59 4.82
CA THR A 401 0.40 -1.68 3.91
C THR A 401 -0.10 -1.91 2.48
N GLU A 402 0.23 -0.99 1.56
CA GLU A 402 -0.03 -1.20 0.13
C GLU A 402 0.54 -2.54 -0.36
N SER A 403 1.76 -2.90 0.06
CA SER A 403 2.37 -4.19 -0.28
C SER A 403 1.54 -5.38 0.21
N ILE A 404 0.96 -5.30 1.41
CA ILE A 404 0.06 -6.35 1.93
C ILE A 404 -1.21 -6.45 1.08
N LEU A 405 -1.83 -5.32 0.72
CA LEU A 405 -3.01 -5.29 -0.15
C LEU A 405 -2.70 -5.93 -1.52
N MET A 406 -1.63 -5.49 -2.18
CA MET A 406 -1.26 -5.99 -3.51
C MET A 406 -0.93 -7.48 -3.48
N ASN A 407 -0.17 -7.94 -2.49
CA ASN A 407 0.09 -9.37 -2.31
C ASN A 407 -1.18 -10.15 -1.92
N ALA A 408 -2.09 -9.58 -1.12
CA ALA A 408 -3.35 -10.24 -0.79
C ALA A 408 -4.24 -10.45 -2.03
N VAL A 409 -4.26 -9.50 -2.96
CA VAL A 409 -4.95 -9.64 -4.26
C VAL A 409 -4.29 -10.73 -5.11
N LYS A 410 -2.97 -10.68 -5.28
CA LYS A 410 -2.16 -11.67 -6.00
C LYS A 410 -2.37 -13.09 -5.44
N ASP A 411 -2.34 -13.24 -4.12
CA ASP A 411 -2.45 -14.52 -3.42
C ASP A 411 -3.91 -14.97 -3.21
N LYS A 412 -4.90 -14.21 -3.74
CA LYS A 412 -6.34 -14.46 -3.58
C LYS A 412 -6.77 -14.54 -2.12
N ALA A 413 -6.22 -13.67 -1.29
CA ALA A 413 -6.44 -13.60 0.16
C ALA A 413 -7.39 -12.47 0.59
N MET A 414 -8.25 -11.98 -0.33
CA MET A 414 -9.19 -10.88 -0.06
C MET A 414 -10.56 -11.33 0.45
N ASP A 415 -10.76 -12.62 0.67
CA ASP A 415 -12.07 -13.15 1.11
C ASP A 415 -12.54 -12.50 2.43
N GLY A 416 -13.80 -12.02 2.44
CA GLY A 416 -14.40 -11.36 3.60
C GLY A 416 -14.04 -9.90 3.79
N ILE A 417 -13.02 -9.37 3.11
CA ILE A 417 -12.71 -7.94 3.11
C ILE A 417 -13.73 -7.23 2.21
N LYS A 418 -14.44 -6.26 2.76
CA LYS A 418 -15.51 -5.52 2.09
C LYS A 418 -15.21 -4.04 1.95
N HIS A 419 -14.32 -3.52 2.78
CA HIS A 419 -14.02 -2.09 2.86
C HIS A 419 -12.52 -1.88 2.90
N ILE A 420 -12.01 -0.96 2.07
CA ILE A 420 -10.62 -0.52 2.05
C ILE A 420 -10.58 0.97 2.40
N TYR A 421 -9.74 1.34 3.38
CA TYR A 421 -9.43 2.71 3.75
C TYR A 421 -7.98 2.97 3.40
N PHE A 422 -7.76 3.60 2.24
CA PHE A 422 -6.43 3.84 1.70
C PHE A 422 -5.91 5.23 2.10
N ASN A 423 -4.80 5.24 2.81
CA ASN A 423 -4.12 6.45 3.26
C ASN A 423 -2.87 6.67 2.41
N ALA A 424 -2.96 7.59 1.47
CA ALA A 424 -1.81 8.00 0.67
C ALA A 424 -0.82 8.87 1.48
N GLY A 425 -1.29 9.51 2.55
CA GLY A 425 -0.48 10.49 3.29
C GLY A 425 -0.12 11.66 2.38
N TRP A 426 1.18 11.92 2.19
CA TRP A 426 1.71 12.86 1.21
C TRP A 426 2.83 12.17 0.41
N SER A 427 2.48 11.12 -0.31
CA SER A 427 3.43 10.27 -1.07
C SER A 427 3.25 10.41 -2.57
N PHE A 428 4.33 10.19 -3.31
CA PHE A 428 4.35 10.24 -4.77
C PHE A 428 5.04 9.00 -5.36
N PRO A 429 4.40 8.30 -6.33
CA PRO A 429 3.01 8.50 -6.76
C PRO A 429 2.02 8.12 -5.65
N ALA A 430 0.95 8.88 -5.49
CA ALA A 430 -0.09 8.58 -4.51
C ALA A 430 -0.94 7.36 -4.93
N LEU A 431 -1.23 7.26 -6.23
CA LEU A 431 -2.00 6.17 -6.86
C LEU A 431 -1.22 5.69 -8.09
N THR A 432 -0.62 4.50 -8.01
CA THR A 432 0.02 3.84 -9.16
C THR A 432 -1.04 3.23 -10.08
N SER A 433 -0.71 2.95 -11.35
CA SER A 433 -1.61 2.29 -12.29
C SER A 433 -2.13 0.95 -11.77
N GLU A 434 -1.24 0.13 -11.18
CA GLU A 434 -1.58 -1.18 -10.64
C GLU A 434 -2.50 -1.08 -9.42
N LEU A 435 -2.20 -0.19 -8.47
CA LEU A 435 -3.04 0.07 -7.30
C LEU A 435 -4.43 0.59 -7.72
N SER A 436 -4.48 1.53 -8.66
CA SER A 436 -5.72 2.13 -9.16
C SER A 436 -6.62 1.09 -9.83
N THR A 437 -6.03 0.23 -10.67
CA THR A 437 -6.74 -0.91 -11.28
C THR A 437 -7.25 -1.88 -10.22
N THR A 438 -6.46 -2.15 -9.20
CA THR A 438 -6.84 -3.02 -8.07
C THR A 438 -8.01 -2.45 -7.30
N LEU A 439 -7.96 -1.18 -6.91
CA LEU A 439 -9.05 -0.51 -6.19
C LEU A 439 -10.32 -0.42 -7.05
N LYS A 440 -10.20 -0.08 -8.33
CA LYS A 440 -11.33 -0.06 -9.27
C LYS A 440 -12.01 -1.43 -9.34
N THR A 441 -11.24 -2.50 -9.55
CA THR A 441 -11.76 -3.87 -9.61
C THR A 441 -12.43 -4.29 -8.29
N PHE A 442 -11.86 -3.88 -7.16
CA PHE A 442 -12.45 -4.14 -5.85
C PHE A 442 -13.80 -3.44 -5.68
N ALA A 443 -13.92 -2.17 -6.09
CA ALA A 443 -15.20 -1.44 -6.06
C ALA A 443 -16.24 -2.10 -6.97
N GLU A 444 -15.89 -2.38 -8.22
CA GLU A 444 -16.78 -3.03 -9.19
C GLU A 444 -17.28 -4.40 -8.71
N SER A 445 -16.48 -5.09 -7.90
CA SER A 445 -16.86 -6.35 -7.24
C SER A 445 -17.74 -6.17 -6.00
N GLY A 446 -18.12 -4.94 -5.66
CA GLY A 446 -19.01 -4.63 -4.53
C GLY A 446 -18.29 -4.17 -3.27
N GLY A 447 -16.99 -3.89 -3.33
CA GLY A 447 -16.22 -3.34 -2.21
C GLY A 447 -16.41 -1.83 -2.06
N ASN A 448 -16.25 -1.32 -0.85
CA ASN A 448 -16.27 0.12 -0.58
C ASN A 448 -14.86 0.66 -0.37
N ILE A 449 -14.60 1.90 -0.82
CA ILE A 449 -13.26 2.49 -0.81
C ILE A 449 -13.29 3.90 -0.25
N MET A 450 -12.40 4.17 0.70
CA MET A 450 -11.99 5.50 1.08
C MET A 450 -10.57 5.77 0.57
N VAL A 451 -10.33 6.95 0.00
CA VAL A 451 -8.99 7.47 -0.31
C VAL A 451 -8.79 8.77 0.44
N SER A 452 -7.64 8.93 1.09
CA SER A 452 -7.28 10.11 1.87
C SER A 452 -5.81 10.44 1.71
N GLY A 453 -5.47 11.71 1.56
CA GLY A 453 -4.09 12.17 1.54
C GLY A 453 -3.93 13.55 0.90
N GLN A 454 -2.83 14.24 1.26
CA GLN A 454 -2.45 15.51 0.65
C GLN A 454 -1.94 15.28 -0.78
N ASP A 455 -2.30 16.16 -1.70
CA ASP A 455 -1.84 16.22 -3.10
C ASP A 455 -2.13 14.93 -3.93
N VAL A 456 -3.10 14.11 -3.49
CA VAL A 456 -3.48 12.89 -4.21
C VAL A 456 -4.15 13.22 -5.55
N ALA A 457 -5.03 14.23 -5.57
CA ALA A 457 -5.68 14.64 -6.80
C ALA A 457 -4.72 15.42 -7.70
N TRP A 458 -3.83 16.25 -7.15
CA TRP A 458 -2.75 16.86 -7.93
C TRP A 458 -1.90 15.78 -8.64
N ALA A 459 -1.41 14.80 -7.91
CA ALA A 459 -0.61 13.70 -8.48
C ALA A 459 -1.37 12.90 -9.55
N THR A 460 -2.70 12.80 -9.42
CA THR A 460 -3.55 12.05 -10.35
C THR A 460 -3.84 12.82 -11.65
N PHE A 461 -4.05 14.14 -11.58
CA PHE A 461 -4.65 14.89 -12.69
C PHE A 461 -3.78 15.98 -13.29
N ASP A 462 -2.87 16.60 -12.51
CA ASP A 462 -2.11 17.75 -12.99
C ASP A 462 -1.21 17.36 -14.17
N GLN A 463 -1.32 18.10 -15.26
CA GLN A 463 -0.54 17.92 -16.50
C GLN A 463 0.67 18.87 -16.55
N GLY A 464 1.00 19.51 -15.42
CA GLY A 464 2.16 20.40 -15.33
C GLY A 464 3.49 19.67 -15.50
N THR A 465 4.54 20.42 -15.91
CA THR A 465 5.87 19.83 -16.14
C THR A 465 6.53 19.26 -14.90
N SER A 466 6.06 19.64 -13.72
CA SER A 466 6.54 19.12 -12.41
C SER A 466 5.85 17.84 -11.96
N ASN A 467 4.70 17.48 -12.56
CA ASN A 467 4.00 16.24 -12.24
C ASN A 467 4.30 15.18 -13.30
N THR A 468 4.97 14.11 -12.89
CA THR A 468 5.27 12.93 -13.70
C THR A 468 4.51 11.69 -13.24
N TYR A 469 3.55 11.83 -12.31
CA TYR A 469 2.86 10.74 -11.61
C TYR A 469 1.48 10.45 -12.18
N ALA A 470 0.90 11.39 -12.95
CA ALA A 470 -0.43 11.23 -13.55
C ALA A 470 -0.49 10.00 -14.46
N ASN A 471 -1.53 9.19 -14.27
CA ASN A 471 -1.78 8.00 -15.08
C ASN A 471 -3.29 7.82 -15.32
N GLU A 472 -3.65 7.17 -16.42
CA GLU A 472 -5.02 7.00 -16.87
C GLU A 472 -5.85 6.17 -15.90
N GLU A 473 -5.28 5.12 -15.31
CA GLU A 473 -5.98 4.23 -14.38
C GLU A 473 -6.38 4.95 -13.07
N ALA A 474 -5.51 5.84 -12.58
CA ALA A 474 -5.82 6.68 -11.42
C ALA A 474 -6.90 7.72 -11.72
N GLN A 475 -6.87 8.32 -12.92
CA GLN A 475 -7.92 9.25 -13.38
C GLN A 475 -9.26 8.53 -13.56
N ASP A 476 -9.24 7.32 -14.09
CA ASP A 476 -10.44 6.47 -14.21
C ASP A 476 -11.02 6.08 -12.85
N LEU A 477 -10.18 5.67 -11.90
CA LEU A 477 -10.61 5.40 -10.53
C LEU A 477 -11.28 6.64 -9.91
N ALA A 478 -10.63 7.79 -10.01
CA ALA A 478 -11.14 9.04 -9.44
C ALA A 478 -12.47 9.46 -10.10
N THR A 479 -12.54 9.48 -11.42
CA THR A 479 -13.73 9.99 -12.14
C THR A 479 -14.87 8.98 -12.17
N GLN A 480 -14.61 7.76 -12.67
CA GLN A 480 -15.67 6.79 -12.95
C GLN A 480 -16.17 6.07 -11.70
N ILE A 481 -15.30 5.87 -10.72
CA ILE A 481 -15.63 5.13 -9.49
C ILE A 481 -15.91 6.07 -8.32
N MET A 482 -15.01 7.04 -8.08
CA MET A 482 -15.11 7.89 -6.90
C MET A 482 -15.91 9.18 -7.11
N GLY A 483 -16.24 9.53 -8.38
CA GLY A 483 -17.04 10.71 -8.70
C GLY A 483 -16.31 12.04 -8.46
N VAL A 484 -15.00 12.03 -8.61
CA VAL A 484 -14.09 13.13 -8.31
C VAL A 484 -13.39 13.62 -9.57
N ASP A 485 -13.30 14.94 -9.71
CA ASP A 485 -12.43 15.58 -10.68
C ASP A 485 -11.63 16.70 -9.98
N TYR A 486 -10.48 17.03 -10.53
CA TYR A 486 -9.55 18.01 -9.98
C TYR A 486 -9.81 19.41 -10.52
N VAL A 487 -9.59 20.42 -9.71
CA VAL A 487 -9.67 21.83 -10.12
C VAL A 487 -8.28 22.43 -10.20
N ASP A 488 -7.58 22.47 -9.10
CA ASP A 488 -6.19 22.96 -8.98
C ASP A 488 -5.60 22.59 -7.60
N ASP A 489 -4.31 22.81 -7.47
CA ASP A 489 -3.54 22.71 -6.23
C ASP A 489 -3.79 23.97 -5.37
N GLY A 490 -4.99 24.14 -4.90
CA GLY A 490 -5.54 25.19 -4.07
C GLY A 490 -4.62 26.30 -3.57
N ALA A 491 -4.94 26.85 -2.41
CA ALA A 491 -4.12 27.87 -1.77
C ALA A 491 -3.95 27.59 -0.28
N SER A 492 -2.82 27.98 0.30
CA SER A 492 -2.53 27.83 1.73
C SER A 492 -3.55 28.54 2.66
N THR A 493 -4.43 29.37 2.10
CA THR A 493 -5.55 30.01 2.80
C THR A 493 -6.78 29.14 2.94
N LEU A 494 -6.82 27.95 2.32
CA LEU A 494 -7.90 26.97 2.44
C LEU A 494 -7.74 26.15 3.72
N THR A 495 -7.98 26.80 4.86
CA THR A 495 -7.65 26.27 6.19
C THR A 495 -8.82 25.67 6.96
N LYS A 496 -10.03 25.69 6.41
CA LYS A 496 -11.22 25.18 7.08
C LYS A 496 -11.88 24.08 6.27
N PHE A 497 -12.09 22.95 6.91
CA PHE A 497 -12.88 21.81 6.42
C PHE A 497 -14.30 21.96 6.93
N THR A 498 -15.24 22.28 6.04
CA THR A 498 -16.61 22.69 6.41
C THR A 498 -17.64 21.74 5.78
N PRO A 499 -18.51 21.09 6.57
CA PRO A 499 -19.53 20.19 6.03
C PRO A 499 -20.56 20.91 5.18
N VAL A 500 -21.02 20.26 4.12
CA VAL A 500 -22.13 20.70 3.25
C VAL A 500 -23.43 20.38 3.96
N LYS A 501 -24.08 21.38 4.53
CA LYS A 501 -25.28 21.23 5.38
C LYS A 501 -26.46 20.52 4.71
N THR A 502 -26.50 20.49 3.39
CA THR A 502 -27.54 19.78 2.62
C THR A 502 -27.21 18.31 2.39
N ASP A 503 -26.00 17.83 2.73
CA ASP A 503 -25.71 16.41 2.70
C ASP A 503 -26.33 15.71 3.91
N GLY A 504 -27.25 14.80 3.64
CA GLY A 504 -28.02 14.12 4.70
C GLY A 504 -27.18 13.15 5.56
N LEU A 505 -25.95 12.80 5.13
CA LEU A 505 -25.08 11.85 5.85
C LEU A 505 -24.01 12.59 6.66
N PHE A 506 -23.37 13.61 6.09
CA PHE A 506 -22.21 14.30 6.64
C PHE A 506 -22.47 15.77 7.04
N GLY A 507 -23.64 16.30 6.70
CA GLY A 507 -23.96 17.74 6.88
C GLY A 507 -23.98 18.25 8.33
N ASN A 508 -24.09 17.37 9.31
CA ASN A 508 -24.11 17.74 10.73
C ASN A 508 -22.76 17.70 11.43
N GLU A 509 -21.70 17.32 10.72
CA GLU A 509 -20.36 17.31 11.30
C GLU A 509 -19.91 18.70 11.76
N LEU A 510 -18.91 18.70 12.64
CA LEU A 510 -18.27 19.93 13.10
C LEU A 510 -17.29 20.42 12.04
N GLN A 511 -17.29 21.73 11.82
CA GLN A 511 -16.24 22.38 11.05
C GLN A 511 -14.89 22.17 11.74
N SER A 512 -13.85 21.83 10.99
CA SER A 512 -12.48 21.70 11.48
C SER A 512 -11.57 22.76 10.87
N ASN A 513 -10.57 23.18 11.62
CA ASN A 513 -9.39 23.79 11.03
C ASN A 513 -8.47 22.68 10.53
N LEU A 514 -7.88 22.88 9.36
CA LEU A 514 -6.84 22.02 8.83
C LEU A 514 -5.47 22.45 9.39
N THR A 515 -4.62 21.46 9.63
CA THR A 515 -3.22 21.68 10.03
C THR A 515 -2.28 21.35 8.89
N ALA A 516 -1.28 22.19 8.67
CA ALA A 516 -0.17 21.90 7.78
C ALA A 516 0.72 20.83 8.44
N TYR A 517 0.29 19.57 8.44
CA TYR A 517 0.90 18.48 9.19
C TYR A 517 2.36 18.24 8.81
N TYR A 518 2.65 18.22 7.50
CA TYR A 518 3.98 17.94 6.98
C TYR A 518 4.89 19.17 7.04
N THR A 519 4.46 20.27 6.40
CA THR A 519 5.18 21.53 6.39
C THR A 519 4.24 22.65 5.97
N SER A 520 4.41 23.83 6.56
CA SER A 520 3.64 25.01 6.16
C SER A 520 4.02 25.56 4.78
N THR A 521 5.20 25.21 4.27
CA THR A 521 5.69 25.67 2.96
C THR A 521 4.95 24.99 1.81
N TYR A 522 4.52 23.73 1.99
CA TYR A 522 3.85 22.93 0.96
C TYR A 522 2.42 22.53 1.37
N PHE A 523 1.71 23.42 2.05
CA PHE A 523 0.33 23.22 2.39
C PHE A 523 -0.57 23.92 1.36
N PHE A 524 -0.91 23.20 0.30
CA PHE A 524 -1.80 23.62 -0.79
C PHE A 524 -2.88 22.54 -0.97
N PRO A 525 -3.97 22.57 -0.19
CA PRO A 525 -4.99 21.52 -0.26
C PRO A 525 -5.65 21.47 -1.64
N ASP A 526 -5.65 20.29 -2.26
CA ASP A 526 -6.29 20.02 -3.55
C ASP A 526 -7.74 20.48 -3.58
N ARG A 527 -8.11 21.32 -4.55
CA ARG A 527 -9.52 21.64 -4.80
C ARG A 527 -10.14 20.64 -5.74
N LEU A 528 -11.26 20.10 -5.32
CA LEU A 528 -12.02 19.12 -6.07
C LEU A 528 -13.31 19.72 -6.62
N LYS A 529 -13.84 19.07 -7.65
CA LYS A 529 -15.21 19.23 -8.13
C LYS A 529 -15.86 17.86 -8.32
N VAL A 530 -17.17 17.83 -8.23
CA VAL A 530 -17.96 16.62 -8.44
C VAL A 530 -17.89 16.20 -9.91
N PHE A 531 -17.73 14.89 -10.12
CA PHE A 531 -17.86 14.24 -11.43
C PHE A 531 -19.01 13.22 -11.40
N GLY A 532 -19.83 13.19 -12.44
CA GLY A 532 -20.92 12.22 -12.60
C GLY A 532 -21.91 12.21 -11.42
N THR A 533 -21.99 11.09 -10.71
CA THR A 533 -22.88 10.86 -9.55
C THR A 533 -22.28 11.20 -8.20
N GLY A 534 -21.09 11.77 -8.17
CA GLY A 534 -20.45 12.21 -6.92
C GLY A 534 -21.29 13.25 -6.17
N VAL A 535 -21.12 13.35 -4.88
CA VAL A 535 -21.78 14.30 -4.00
C VAL A 535 -20.76 14.96 -3.08
N ALA A 536 -20.67 16.29 -3.13
CA ALA A 536 -19.80 17.03 -2.23
C ALA A 536 -20.31 16.91 -0.78
N THR A 537 -19.47 16.44 0.12
CA THR A 537 -19.77 16.32 1.57
C THR A 537 -19.16 17.45 2.36
N HIS A 538 -18.00 17.94 1.95
CA HIS A 538 -17.29 19.04 2.60
C HIS A 538 -16.69 19.99 1.57
N ASN A 539 -16.62 21.27 1.95
CA ASN A 539 -15.97 22.33 1.18
C ASN A 539 -14.92 23.05 2.01
N TYR A 540 -13.95 23.65 1.34
CA TYR A 540 -13.02 24.55 2.01
C TYR A 540 -13.67 25.87 2.33
N ASN A 541 -13.44 26.35 3.56
CA ASN A 541 -13.87 27.67 4.06
C ASN A 541 -15.37 27.96 3.91
N GLY A 542 -16.21 26.89 3.75
CA GLY A 542 -17.66 27.04 3.55
C GLY A 542 -18.07 27.60 2.18
N LEU A 543 -17.17 27.58 1.18
CA LEU A 543 -17.43 28.11 -0.16
C LEU A 543 -18.21 27.10 -1.00
N LEU A 544 -19.47 27.40 -1.28
CA LEU A 544 -20.43 26.51 -2.00
C LEU A 544 -20.45 26.81 -3.53
N ASN A 545 -19.31 26.96 -4.18
CA ASN A 545 -19.24 27.29 -5.60
C ASN A 545 -19.02 26.09 -6.53
N GLY A 546 -19.08 24.87 -6.00
CA GLY A 546 -18.95 23.63 -6.77
C GLY A 546 -17.51 23.26 -7.18
N THR A 547 -16.53 24.15 -6.97
CA THR A 547 -15.12 23.97 -7.32
C THR A 547 -14.19 24.08 -6.11
N ASN A 548 -14.74 24.02 -4.90
CA ASN A 548 -13.99 24.06 -3.64
C ASN A 548 -14.27 22.84 -2.75
N CYS A 549 -14.61 21.71 -3.37
CA CYS A 549 -14.87 20.51 -2.58
C CYS A 549 -13.58 20.03 -1.91
N ALA A 550 -13.67 19.73 -0.62
CA ALA A 550 -12.62 19.13 0.21
C ALA A 550 -12.82 17.62 0.40
N ALA A 551 -14.08 17.16 0.26
CA ALA A 551 -14.40 15.74 0.25
C ALA A 551 -15.64 15.47 -0.60
N ILE A 552 -15.62 14.33 -1.28
CA ILE A 552 -16.67 13.87 -2.16
C ILE A 552 -16.97 12.39 -1.85
N ARG A 553 -18.26 12.06 -1.74
CA ARG A 553 -18.73 10.69 -1.69
C ARG A 553 -19.37 10.30 -3.02
N ASN A 554 -19.30 9.03 -3.38
CA ASN A 554 -20.04 8.49 -4.52
C ASN A 554 -20.69 7.16 -4.15
N GLN A 555 -21.79 6.85 -4.81
CA GLN A 555 -22.48 5.57 -4.65
C GLN A 555 -22.80 5.01 -6.03
N GLY A 556 -22.10 3.94 -6.38
CA GLY A 556 -22.41 3.13 -7.56
C GLY A 556 -23.48 2.09 -7.27
N PRO A 557 -23.74 1.19 -8.24
CA PRO A 557 -24.77 0.16 -8.09
C PRO A 557 -24.53 -0.78 -6.89
N ASN A 558 -23.27 -1.14 -6.66
CA ASN A 558 -22.86 -2.13 -5.64
C ASN A 558 -21.78 -1.65 -4.68
N TYR A 559 -21.30 -0.41 -4.80
CA TYR A 559 -20.20 0.13 -4.00
C TYR A 559 -20.49 1.53 -3.50
N LYS A 560 -19.75 1.94 -2.49
CA LYS A 560 -19.68 3.29 -1.97
C LYS A 560 -18.24 3.74 -1.90
N THR A 561 -17.98 5.01 -2.22
CA THR A 561 -16.62 5.56 -2.16
C THR A 561 -16.60 6.92 -1.49
N PHE A 562 -15.48 7.22 -0.82
CA PHE A 562 -15.26 8.50 -0.17
C PHE A 562 -13.85 9.00 -0.49
N TRP A 563 -13.75 10.18 -1.08
CA TRP A 563 -12.46 10.84 -1.33
C TRP A 563 -12.32 12.03 -0.38
N LEU A 564 -11.25 12.03 0.38
CA LEU A 564 -10.86 13.11 1.29
C LEU A 564 -9.59 13.76 0.74
N ALA A 565 -9.67 14.99 0.23
CA ALA A 565 -8.55 15.70 -0.37
C ALA A 565 -7.45 16.08 0.66
N PRO A 566 -7.77 16.60 1.87
CA PRO A 566 -6.78 16.63 2.94
C PRO A 566 -6.56 15.22 3.50
N GLY A 567 -5.39 14.96 4.08
CA GLY A 567 -5.18 13.74 4.84
C GLY A 567 -5.96 13.73 6.16
N VAL A 568 -6.34 12.55 6.65
CA VAL A 568 -7.02 12.42 7.97
C VAL A 568 -6.17 13.02 9.10
N GLU A 569 -4.83 12.98 8.97
CA GLU A 569 -3.85 13.55 9.88
C GLU A 569 -3.91 15.09 9.95
N GLN A 570 -4.45 15.73 8.93
CA GLN A 570 -4.61 17.18 8.87
C GLN A 570 -5.89 17.69 9.55
N LEU A 571 -6.82 16.79 9.89
CA LEU A 571 -8.06 17.10 10.58
C LEU A 571 -7.86 17.19 12.09
N SER A 572 -8.69 17.99 12.76
CA SER A 572 -8.75 17.97 14.22
C SER A 572 -9.20 16.59 14.72
N LEU A 573 -8.72 16.18 15.90
CA LEU A 573 -9.06 14.88 16.49
C LEU A 573 -10.59 14.64 16.56
N ALA A 574 -11.35 15.64 16.96
CA ALA A 574 -12.81 15.52 17.09
C ALA A 574 -13.48 15.28 15.73
N THR A 575 -13.11 16.07 14.71
CA THR A 575 -13.66 15.92 13.35
C THR A 575 -13.24 14.59 12.73
N ARG A 576 -11.96 14.21 12.86
CA ARG A 576 -11.44 12.94 12.31
C ARG A 576 -12.20 11.73 12.85
N LYS A 577 -12.42 11.66 14.18
CA LYS A 577 -13.17 10.57 14.81
C LYS A 577 -14.59 10.44 14.27
N GLU A 578 -15.31 11.54 14.21
CA GLU A 578 -16.69 11.56 13.73
C GLU A 578 -16.76 11.24 12.23
N LEU A 579 -15.88 11.81 11.41
CA LEU A 579 -15.83 11.54 9.98
C LEU A 579 -15.57 10.05 9.69
N ILE A 580 -14.56 9.46 10.33
CA ILE A 580 -14.26 8.03 10.15
C ILE A 580 -15.42 7.16 10.62
N LYS A 581 -16.05 7.48 11.76
CA LYS A 581 -17.26 6.80 12.24
C LYS A 581 -18.40 6.88 11.24
N LEU A 582 -18.66 8.05 10.67
CA LEU A 582 -19.73 8.23 9.67
C LEU A 582 -19.46 7.46 8.39
N ILE A 583 -18.21 7.46 7.90
CA ILE A 583 -17.80 6.69 6.74
C ILE A 583 -17.98 5.19 7.03
N TYR A 584 -17.51 4.71 8.18
CA TYR A 584 -17.72 3.34 8.63
C TYR A 584 -19.20 2.96 8.63
N ASN A 585 -20.03 3.74 9.31
CA ASN A 585 -21.47 3.50 9.39
C ASN A 585 -22.14 3.49 8.02
N TRP A 586 -21.75 4.41 7.14
CA TRP A 586 -22.26 4.45 5.78
C TRP A 586 -21.84 3.23 4.95
N PHE A 587 -20.58 2.82 5.01
CA PHE A 587 -20.07 1.64 4.31
C PHE A 587 -20.78 0.37 4.78
N HIS A 588 -20.99 0.22 6.07
CA HIS A 588 -21.68 -0.93 6.68
C HIS A 588 -23.22 -0.86 6.59
N GLY A 589 -23.78 0.21 6.05
CA GLY A 589 -25.22 0.41 5.98
C GLY A 589 -25.88 0.58 7.35
N ILE A 590 -25.11 0.99 8.36
CA ILE A 590 -25.60 1.31 9.70
C ILE A 590 -26.19 2.71 9.64
N ILE A 591 -27.50 2.81 9.84
CA ILE A 591 -28.19 4.12 9.92
C ILE A 591 -28.15 4.56 11.37
N SER A 592 -27.49 5.70 11.67
CA SER A 592 -27.52 6.26 13.02
C SER A 592 -28.90 6.90 13.33
N SER A 593 -29.27 6.99 14.61
CA SER A 593 -30.49 7.71 15.01
C SER A 593 -30.47 9.20 14.62
N THR A 594 -29.26 9.77 14.46
CA THR A 594 -29.05 11.11 13.91
C THR A 594 -29.37 11.21 12.42
N ASP A 595 -29.16 10.16 11.63
CA ASP A 595 -29.54 10.12 10.22
C ASP A 595 -31.07 10.09 10.07
N PHE A 596 -31.76 9.45 11.01
CA PHE A 596 -33.22 9.46 11.07
C PHE A 596 -33.76 10.86 11.40
N ASP A 597 -33.13 11.58 12.33
CA ASP A 597 -33.50 12.96 12.71
C ASP A 597 -33.24 13.96 11.57
N LEU A 598 -32.24 13.74 10.73
CA LEU A 598 -31.92 14.60 9.58
C LEU A 598 -32.88 14.43 8.41
N GLN A 599 -33.28 13.20 8.10
CA GLN A 599 -34.31 12.94 7.10
C GLN A 599 -35.70 13.32 7.64
N ALA A 600 -35.90 13.14 8.93
CA ALA A 600 -37.11 13.59 9.63
C ALA A 600 -37.25 15.13 9.66
N SER A 601 -36.12 15.86 9.70
CA SER A 601 -36.12 17.33 9.67
C SER A 601 -36.49 17.94 8.31
N GLN A 602 -36.47 17.14 7.24
CA GLN A 602 -36.97 17.58 5.92
C GLN A 602 -38.49 17.48 5.80
N LEU A 603 -39.15 16.71 6.68
CA LEU A 603 -40.60 16.60 6.75
C LEU A 603 -41.12 17.49 7.87
N GLU A 604 -41.31 18.78 7.60
CA GLU A 604 -41.89 19.70 8.58
C GLU A 604 -43.39 19.52 8.63
N LEU A 605 -43.87 19.14 9.81
CA LEU A 605 -45.28 19.19 10.20
C LEU A 605 -45.63 20.50 10.83
N GLY A 606 -46.63 21.17 10.33
CA GLY A 606 -47.25 22.30 11.02
C GLY A 606 -47.98 21.85 12.29
N GLN A 607 -48.16 22.75 13.22
CA GLN A 607 -49.10 22.57 14.35
C GLN A 607 -50.52 22.54 13.74
N ASN A 608 -51.35 21.59 14.21
CA ASN A 608 -52.75 21.54 13.80
C ASN A 608 -53.51 22.80 14.27
N ILE A 609 -54.37 23.32 13.39
CA ILE A 609 -55.16 24.54 13.62
C ILE A 609 -56.62 24.26 13.35
N PRO A 610 -57.54 24.45 14.33
CA PRO A 610 -57.31 24.87 15.72
C PRO A 610 -56.65 23.75 16.57
N ASN A 611 -55.93 24.16 17.63
CA ASN A 611 -55.44 23.29 18.69
C ASN A 611 -55.51 24.07 20.04
N PRO A 612 -56.40 23.69 20.98
CA PRO A 612 -57.24 22.50 21.00
C PRO A 612 -58.33 22.49 19.91
N VAL A 613 -58.80 21.26 19.60
CA VAL A 613 -59.82 21.04 18.58
C VAL A 613 -61.02 20.26 19.12
N SER A 614 -62.26 20.62 18.69
CA SER A 614 -63.49 19.96 19.11
C SER A 614 -64.19 19.14 17.98
N GLU A 615 -64.03 19.57 16.72
CA GLU A 615 -64.70 18.93 15.58
C GLU A 615 -63.75 18.65 14.43
N GLU A 616 -63.09 19.67 13.86
CA GLU A 616 -62.21 19.55 12.73
C GLU A 616 -60.94 20.40 12.91
N THR A 617 -59.81 19.90 12.51
CA THR A 617 -58.54 20.62 12.49
C THR A 617 -57.79 20.37 11.19
N THR A 618 -56.93 21.31 10.80
CA THR A 618 -56.07 21.20 9.61
C THR A 618 -54.63 21.08 10.03
N ILE A 619 -53.91 20.12 9.47
CA ILE A 619 -52.48 19.91 9.61
C ILE A 619 -51.80 20.27 8.28
N SER A 620 -50.90 21.26 8.31
CA SER A 620 -50.05 21.61 7.17
C SER A 620 -48.71 20.86 7.21
N TYR A 621 -48.09 20.67 6.06
CA TYR A 621 -46.82 19.99 5.94
C TYR A 621 -45.97 20.48 4.79
N SER A 622 -44.64 20.36 4.90
CA SER A 622 -43.62 20.72 3.92
C SER A 622 -42.47 19.67 4.00
N PRO A 623 -41.82 19.31 2.89
CA PRO A 623 -42.16 19.71 1.51
C PRO A 623 -43.47 19.09 0.99
N ILE A 624 -43.96 19.60 -0.14
CA ILE A 624 -45.12 19.04 -0.79
C ILE A 624 -44.86 17.59 -1.18
N PRO A 625 -45.73 16.62 -0.85
CA PRO A 625 -45.53 15.22 -1.18
C PRO A 625 -45.32 15.01 -2.68
N THR A 626 -44.24 14.33 -3.05
CA THR A 626 -43.91 13.93 -4.43
C THR A 626 -44.12 12.43 -4.63
N ASP A 627 -44.34 11.67 -3.57
CA ASP A 627 -44.63 10.24 -3.52
C ASP A 627 -45.70 9.95 -2.45
N HIS A 628 -46.05 8.70 -2.26
CA HIS A 628 -47.09 8.26 -1.33
C HIS A 628 -46.59 8.41 0.11
N MET A 629 -47.11 9.43 0.79
CA MET A 629 -46.84 9.70 2.22
C MET A 629 -48.09 9.42 3.05
N ILE A 630 -47.92 9.03 4.29
CA ILE A 630 -49.00 8.69 5.21
C ILE A 630 -48.91 9.59 6.41
N LEU A 631 -50.01 10.36 6.70
CA LEU A 631 -50.20 11.02 7.99
C LEU A 631 -50.81 10.00 8.94
N LYS A 632 -50.15 9.73 10.05
CA LYS A 632 -50.62 8.82 11.10
C LYS A 632 -50.90 9.60 12.39
N ILE A 633 -51.96 9.24 13.09
CA ILE A 633 -52.36 9.87 14.35
C ILE A 633 -52.55 8.78 15.39
N TYR A 634 -51.94 8.99 16.58
CA TYR A 634 -51.91 8.03 17.67
C TYR A 634 -52.49 8.61 18.94
N ASP A 635 -53.04 7.78 19.81
CA ASP A 635 -53.34 8.13 21.19
C ASP A 635 -52.07 8.15 22.07
N VAL A 636 -52.23 8.50 23.35
CA VAL A 636 -51.11 8.57 24.32
C VAL A 636 -50.44 7.23 24.61
N ASN A 637 -51.09 6.11 24.26
CA ASN A 637 -50.56 4.78 24.43
C ASN A 637 -49.86 4.27 23.16
N GLY A 638 -49.82 5.07 22.08
CA GLY A 638 -49.20 4.73 20.82
C GLY A 638 -50.10 3.92 19.86
N TYR A 639 -51.40 3.73 20.20
CA TYR A 639 -52.37 3.10 19.29
C TYR A 639 -52.77 4.02 18.18
N ASN A 640 -52.74 3.52 16.95
CA ASN A 640 -53.15 4.28 15.76
C ASN A 640 -54.63 4.59 15.83
N THR A 641 -54.96 5.89 15.83
CA THR A 641 -56.34 6.39 15.91
C THR A 641 -56.88 6.75 14.53
N ASP A 642 -56.04 7.29 13.64
CA ASP A 642 -56.39 7.62 12.25
C ASP A 642 -55.14 7.56 11.34
N MET A 643 -55.38 7.29 10.05
CA MET A 643 -54.32 7.19 9.06
C MET A 643 -54.85 7.68 7.69
N GLN A 644 -54.16 8.68 7.12
CA GLN A 644 -54.53 9.25 5.82
C GLN A 644 -53.38 9.17 4.83
N LEU A 645 -53.65 8.65 3.63
CA LEU A 645 -52.70 8.71 2.53
C LEU A 645 -52.74 10.14 1.93
N LEU A 646 -51.60 10.81 1.93
CA LEU A 646 -51.45 12.15 1.39
C LEU A 646 -51.32 12.08 -0.13
N LYS A 647 -51.97 12.94 -0.83
CA LYS A 647 -51.92 13.03 -2.30
C LYS A 647 -50.71 13.88 -2.71
N VAL A 648 -50.10 13.49 -3.82
CA VAL A 648 -49.05 14.28 -4.48
C VAL A 648 -49.56 15.71 -4.75
N GLY A 649 -48.75 16.70 -4.37
CA GLY A 649 -49.12 18.12 -4.50
C GLY A 649 -49.97 18.70 -3.38
N GLN A 650 -50.38 17.91 -2.38
CA GLN A 650 -51.19 18.36 -1.24
C GLN A 650 -50.30 19.04 -0.20
N THR A 651 -50.73 20.16 0.37
CA THR A 651 -49.97 20.94 1.35
C THR A 651 -50.56 20.87 2.77
N SER A 652 -51.76 20.29 2.91
CA SER A 652 -52.44 20.13 4.21
C SER A 652 -53.47 19.03 4.20
N SER A 653 -53.80 18.49 5.36
CA SER A 653 -54.89 17.52 5.56
C SER A 653 -55.86 18.00 6.62
N LYS A 654 -57.14 17.76 6.40
CA LYS A 654 -58.21 17.99 7.35
C LYS A 654 -58.50 16.71 8.12
N ILE A 655 -58.57 16.82 9.44
CA ILE A 655 -58.84 15.74 10.38
C ILE A 655 -60.13 16.02 11.13
N ASN A 656 -61.10 15.12 11.00
CA ASN A 656 -62.34 15.19 11.75
C ASN A 656 -62.20 14.40 13.04
N VAL A 657 -62.29 15.09 14.20
CA VAL A 657 -62.15 14.49 15.54
C VAL A 657 -63.44 14.40 16.27
N SER A 658 -64.59 14.62 15.60
CA SER A 658 -65.95 14.70 16.23
C SER A 658 -66.29 13.47 17.07
N ASN A 659 -65.78 12.30 16.67
CA ASN A 659 -66.03 11.00 17.36
C ASN A 659 -64.91 10.58 18.31
N TRP A 660 -63.89 11.42 18.50
CA TRP A 660 -62.77 11.06 19.36
C TRP A 660 -63.02 11.48 20.84
N LYS A 661 -62.33 10.82 21.76
CA LYS A 661 -62.38 11.18 23.17
C LYS A 661 -61.52 12.41 23.42
N SER A 662 -61.92 13.23 24.44
CA SER A 662 -61.08 14.30 24.89
C SER A 662 -59.75 13.73 25.38
N GLY A 663 -58.65 14.32 24.94
CA GLY A 663 -57.30 13.83 25.32
C GLY A 663 -56.17 14.38 24.45
N ILE A 664 -55.00 13.87 24.66
CA ILE A 664 -53.80 14.19 23.90
C ILE A 664 -53.59 13.11 22.83
N TYR A 665 -53.34 13.56 21.65
CA TYR A 665 -52.98 12.75 20.47
C TYR A 665 -51.66 13.24 19.92
N TYR A 666 -50.93 12.35 19.25
CA TYR A 666 -49.73 12.68 18.48
C TYR A 666 -49.91 12.33 17.04
N TYR A 667 -49.31 13.10 16.15
CA TYR A 667 -49.35 12.80 14.72
C TYR A 667 -48.00 13.02 14.06
N ASN A 668 -47.69 12.19 13.07
CA ASN A 668 -46.50 12.30 12.23
C ASN A 668 -46.83 11.99 10.76
N ILE A 669 -45.92 12.37 9.88
CA ILE A 669 -45.91 11.93 8.47
C ILE A 669 -44.81 10.92 8.30
N SER A 670 -45.13 9.88 7.51
CA SER A 670 -44.13 8.87 7.10
C SER A 670 -44.33 8.46 5.64
N ASP A 671 -43.27 8.14 4.94
CA ASP A 671 -43.24 7.37 3.71
C ASP A 671 -42.74 5.94 3.99
N SER A 672 -42.35 5.21 2.95
CA SER A 672 -41.81 3.85 3.07
C SER A 672 -40.43 3.80 3.75
N LYS A 673 -39.73 4.93 3.87
CA LYS A 673 -38.34 5.03 4.30
C LYS A 673 -38.11 5.99 5.48
N THR A 674 -38.96 7.00 5.64
CA THR A 674 -38.77 8.10 6.60
C THR A 674 -40.02 8.37 7.42
N SER A 675 -39.83 8.90 8.63
CA SER A 675 -40.92 9.36 9.52
C SER A 675 -40.57 10.73 10.12
N GLY A 676 -41.46 11.70 9.96
CA GLY A 676 -41.29 13.03 10.56
C GLY A 676 -41.42 13.01 12.08
N LEU A 677 -40.89 14.05 12.72
CA LEU A 677 -41.06 14.25 14.18
C LEU A 677 -42.53 14.40 14.55
N PRO A 678 -43.03 13.71 15.60
CA PRO A 678 -44.43 13.78 15.98
C PRO A 678 -44.77 15.15 16.58
N ARG A 679 -45.99 15.64 16.24
CA ARG A 679 -46.59 16.83 16.84
C ARG A 679 -47.73 16.45 17.76
N LYS A 680 -48.00 17.31 18.77
CA LYS A 680 -49.05 17.10 19.74
C LYS A 680 -50.31 17.81 19.32
N MET A 681 -51.46 17.10 19.37
CA MET A 681 -52.80 17.61 19.19
C MET A 681 -53.62 17.43 20.49
N ILE A 682 -54.40 18.40 20.85
CA ILE A 682 -55.30 18.35 22.02
C ILE A 682 -56.75 18.34 21.53
N VAL A 683 -57.51 17.30 21.84
CA VAL A 683 -58.92 17.17 21.55
C VAL A 683 -59.71 17.50 22.81
N ILE A 684 -60.70 18.38 22.69
CA ILE A 684 -61.63 18.77 23.75
C ILE A 684 -63.07 18.53 23.30
N LYS A 685 -63.92 18.06 24.24
CA LYS A 685 -65.38 17.88 24.04
C LYS A 685 -66.12 18.72 25.07
#